data_029608dd8a52eee160becf91dc1b5952
#
_entry.id   029608dd8a52eee160becf91dc1b5952
#
_cell.length_a   1.000
_cell.length_b   1.000
_cell.length_c   1.000
_cell.angle_alpha   90.00
_cell.angle_beta   90.00
_cell.angle_gamma   90.00
#
_symmetry.space_group_name_H-M   'P 1'
#
loop_
_entity.id
_entity.type
_entity.pdbx_description
1 polymer ?
#
loop_
_entity_poly.entity_id
_entity_poly.type
_entity_poly.pdbx_seq_one_letter_code
_entity_poly.pdbx_strand_id
1 'polypeptide(L)'
;RSGVATTLNNIGSVYDTIGQPQQALDYYNQALPIFQEVGDLSGEAAILNNIGSVYDTIGQPQQALDYYNQALPIRREVSDLSGEAGTLNNIGAVYDTIGQPQQALDYYNQALPIFQEVGDLSGVATTLNNIGAVYDTIGQPQQALDYFNQALPIRREVDDFSGEAATLNNIGLVYNDIGQLQQALDYFNQALPIFQEVGERSGVATTLNNIGAVYDTIEQPQQAISNLKQAITITLEMRRGLLRENRQSFLRNKPGRVITLTNLLIDQNQPEKAFEWINLYSTAELADYTRLIDAQVSNTKAQKSLDQWNQKNQQLEILRQQLQANFSEERSRQFREFEAQVNQEAEDISRQYPEVAELLETTPDDIEKLQASIPDGTVVIQPVLLTNIKDVPNNIAIFILTKDQPITVKKVPVDPDKLDTLITDYREILQNRYATGFRDRGSELYDLLIRPIEDQIQALYPSKIAIIATGKLRYIPFETLYNRDTGKFLIEDYPINYFTRLSVNSLQLTDTENSPSLQIGALGLGNPIPEEPYNLPGAEAEIKNLPNLLPGSEIYLGNDATVERFKYHASRFPVIHLATHGCFESEGCCLGEEEDCNGVRRIDMEPNTLLFADEPFNIANAARLGMKNTELLILSACQTALREESDGREIAGIAYLFERAGAKAVMASLWNAEDETTSEIMTQFYQNLNQGMSKGEALRQAKLQQIDRHPFYWSPFILIGNAQ
;
A
#
# COMPACT_ATOMS: atom_id res chain seq x y z
N ARG A 1 28.69 -4.40 -34.69
CA ARG A 1 27.49 -3.76 -34.19
C ARG A 1 26.51 -4.77 -33.61
N SER A 2 26.25 -5.93 -34.26
CA SER A 2 25.35 -6.98 -33.69
C SER A 2 25.81 -7.42 -32.29
N GLY A 3 27.12 -7.63 -32.05
CA GLY A 3 27.62 -7.97 -30.70
C GLY A 3 27.34 -6.90 -29.64
N VAL A 4 27.30 -5.62 -30.00
CA VAL A 4 26.88 -4.56 -29.07
C VAL A 4 25.39 -4.69 -28.73
N ALA A 5 24.53 -4.91 -29.73
CA ALA A 5 23.10 -5.11 -29.52
C ALA A 5 22.82 -6.33 -28.65
N THR A 6 23.51 -7.46 -28.90
CA THR A 6 23.44 -8.66 -28.08
C THR A 6 23.85 -8.39 -26.62
N THR A 7 24.93 -7.61 -26.42
CA THR A 7 25.35 -7.23 -25.05
C THR A 7 24.30 -6.36 -24.34
N LEU A 8 23.73 -5.37 -25.05
CA LEU A 8 22.65 -4.53 -24.51
C LEU A 8 21.41 -5.36 -24.17
N ASN A 9 21.03 -6.31 -25.05
CA ASN A 9 19.95 -7.26 -24.79
C ASN A 9 20.21 -8.06 -23.51
N ASN A 10 21.42 -8.61 -23.36
CA ASN A 10 21.76 -9.41 -22.18
C ASN A 10 21.75 -8.56 -20.90
N ILE A 11 22.22 -7.30 -20.98
CA ILE A 11 22.12 -6.37 -19.85
C ILE A 11 20.65 -6.08 -19.53
N GLY A 12 19.81 -5.81 -20.55
CA GLY A 12 18.37 -5.63 -20.37
C GLY A 12 17.72 -6.83 -19.70
N SER A 13 18.05 -8.06 -20.14
CA SER A 13 17.55 -9.29 -19.53
C SER A 13 17.99 -9.44 -18.06
N VAL A 14 19.20 -9.03 -17.71
CA VAL A 14 19.62 -9.01 -16.29
C VAL A 14 18.78 -8.02 -15.49
N TYR A 15 18.53 -6.81 -16.01
CA TYR A 15 17.68 -5.84 -15.32
C TYR A 15 16.23 -6.30 -15.19
N ASP A 16 15.67 -6.94 -16.21
CA ASP A 16 14.35 -7.56 -16.15
C ASP A 16 14.31 -8.65 -15.07
N THR A 17 15.30 -9.55 -15.05
CA THR A 17 15.41 -10.63 -14.06
C THR A 17 15.50 -10.12 -12.63
N ILE A 18 16.20 -9.00 -12.38
CA ILE A 18 16.30 -8.40 -11.03
C ILE A 18 15.14 -7.45 -10.71
N GLY A 19 14.11 -7.41 -11.56
CA GLY A 19 12.89 -6.63 -11.34
C GLY A 19 13.06 -5.12 -11.54
N GLN A 20 13.91 -4.71 -12.47
CA GLN A 20 14.13 -3.31 -12.85
C GLN A 20 13.60 -3.05 -14.28
N PRO A 21 12.27 -3.07 -14.50
CA PRO A 21 11.66 -3.07 -15.82
C PRO A 21 12.00 -1.82 -16.65
N GLN A 22 12.08 -0.65 -16.00
CA GLN A 22 12.41 0.57 -16.73
C GLN A 22 13.83 0.52 -17.28
N GLN A 23 14.80 0.05 -16.49
CA GLN A 23 16.19 -0.11 -16.96
C GLN A 23 16.29 -1.20 -18.03
N ALA A 24 15.52 -2.28 -17.90
CA ALA A 24 15.43 -3.29 -18.95
C ALA A 24 14.95 -2.69 -20.26
N LEU A 25 13.87 -1.91 -20.24
CA LEU A 25 13.34 -1.19 -21.41
C LEU A 25 14.36 -0.22 -21.99
N ASP A 26 15.11 0.51 -21.18
CA ASP A 26 16.13 1.45 -21.64
C ASP A 26 17.24 0.74 -22.44
N TYR A 27 17.69 -0.44 -21.99
CA TYR A 27 18.69 -1.23 -22.71
C TYR A 27 18.11 -1.91 -23.94
N TYR A 28 16.90 -2.43 -23.87
CA TYR A 28 16.23 -3.03 -25.03
C TYR A 28 15.96 -2.00 -26.13
N ASN A 29 15.51 -0.79 -25.77
CA ASN A 29 15.28 0.31 -26.72
C ASN A 29 16.57 0.84 -27.34
N GLN A 30 17.75 0.67 -26.70
CA GLN A 30 19.02 0.94 -27.30
C GLN A 30 19.47 -0.19 -28.26
N ALA A 31 19.13 -1.44 -27.96
CA ALA A 31 19.51 -2.60 -28.76
C ALA A 31 18.69 -2.72 -30.05
N LEU A 32 17.37 -2.47 -29.99
CA LEU A 32 16.43 -2.64 -31.09
C LEU A 32 16.87 -1.93 -32.40
N PRO A 33 17.16 -0.61 -32.41
CA PRO A 33 17.56 0.08 -33.64
C PRO A 33 18.88 -0.45 -34.21
N ILE A 34 19.77 -1.01 -33.40
CA ILE A 34 21.03 -1.59 -33.87
C ILE A 34 20.76 -2.90 -34.62
N PHE A 35 19.86 -3.79 -34.11
CA PHE A 35 19.49 -5.01 -34.84
C PHE A 35 18.80 -4.67 -36.15
N GLN A 36 17.91 -3.66 -36.18
CA GLN A 36 17.26 -3.15 -37.39
C GLN A 36 18.27 -2.60 -38.39
N GLU A 37 19.25 -1.77 -37.96
CA GLU A 37 20.28 -1.21 -38.85
C GLU A 37 21.16 -2.29 -39.48
N VAL A 38 21.47 -3.36 -38.73
CA VAL A 38 22.32 -4.44 -39.26
C VAL A 38 21.53 -5.54 -39.98
N GLY A 39 20.20 -5.45 -40.01
CA GLY A 39 19.33 -6.43 -40.63
C GLY A 39 19.29 -7.79 -39.92
N ASP A 40 19.54 -7.83 -38.61
CA ASP A 40 19.48 -9.05 -37.80
C ASP A 40 18.04 -9.26 -37.32
N LEU A 41 17.24 -9.86 -38.19
CA LEU A 41 15.80 -10.11 -37.91
C LEU A 41 15.58 -11.01 -36.70
N SER A 42 16.44 -12.00 -36.46
CA SER A 42 16.32 -12.86 -35.27
C SER A 42 16.55 -12.08 -33.99
N GLY A 43 17.56 -11.20 -33.97
CA GLY A 43 17.83 -10.30 -32.85
C GLY A 43 16.70 -9.30 -32.63
N GLU A 44 16.15 -8.72 -33.72
CA GLU A 44 15.02 -7.80 -33.66
C GLU A 44 13.78 -8.46 -33.05
N ALA A 45 13.40 -9.67 -33.53
CA ALA A 45 12.25 -10.37 -32.98
C ALA A 45 12.43 -10.76 -31.49
N ALA A 46 13.64 -11.14 -31.09
CA ALA A 46 13.96 -11.46 -29.70
C ALA A 46 13.79 -10.24 -28.78
N ILE A 47 14.31 -9.08 -29.18
CA ILE A 47 14.17 -7.82 -28.44
C ILE A 47 12.71 -7.38 -28.35
N LEU A 48 11.97 -7.41 -29.45
CA LEU A 48 10.53 -7.06 -29.45
C LEU A 48 9.75 -7.95 -28.49
N ASN A 49 10.04 -9.25 -28.47
CA ASN A 49 9.41 -10.18 -27.52
C ASN A 49 9.80 -9.84 -26.07
N ASN A 50 11.06 -9.50 -25.78
CA ASN A 50 11.51 -9.13 -24.45
C ASN A 50 10.86 -7.81 -23.96
N ILE A 51 10.74 -6.81 -24.85
CA ILE A 51 10.02 -5.57 -24.55
C ILE A 51 8.56 -5.87 -24.23
N GLY A 52 7.90 -6.72 -25.04
CA GLY A 52 6.53 -7.18 -24.78
C GLY A 52 6.37 -7.83 -23.40
N SER A 53 7.32 -8.70 -23.02
CA SER A 53 7.33 -9.35 -21.70
C SER A 53 7.44 -8.36 -20.55
N VAL A 54 8.29 -7.34 -20.69
CA VAL A 54 8.40 -6.28 -19.67
C VAL A 54 7.10 -5.50 -19.56
N TYR A 55 6.46 -5.13 -20.69
CA TYR A 55 5.17 -4.42 -20.64
C TYR A 55 4.05 -5.25 -20.01
N ASP A 56 4.02 -6.57 -20.25
CA ASP A 56 3.09 -7.48 -19.58
C ASP A 56 3.34 -7.50 -18.06
N THR A 57 4.61 -7.65 -17.66
CA THR A 57 5.02 -7.67 -16.25
C THR A 57 4.62 -6.40 -15.49
N ILE A 58 4.70 -5.21 -16.14
CA ILE A 58 4.30 -3.94 -15.51
C ILE A 58 2.81 -3.62 -15.65
N GLY A 59 2.01 -4.56 -16.16
CA GLY A 59 0.56 -4.44 -16.27
C GLY A 59 0.08 -3.51 -17.39
N GLN A 60 0.82 -3.46 -18.50
CA GLN A 60 0.47 -2.71 -19.73
C GLN A 60 0.17 -3.68 -20.89
N PRO A 61 -0.92 -4.45 -20.83
CA PRO A 61 -1.19 -5.57 -21.73
C PRO A 61 -1.34 -5.14 -23.19
N GLN A 62 -1.88 -3.96 -23.46
CA GLN A 62 -2.01 -3.49 -24.83
C GLN A 62 -0.65 -3.25 -25.48
N GLN A 63 0.29 -2.64 -24.78
CA GLN A 63 1.65 -2.43 -25.26
C GLN A 63 2.39 -3.76 -25.42
N ALA A 64 2.19 -4.71 -24.50
CA ALA A 64 2.74 -6.05 -24.64
C ALA A 64 2.28 -6.71 -25.95
N LEU A 65 0.96 -6.68 -26.22
CA LEU A 65 0.40 -7.21 -27.48
C LEU A 65 0.96 -6.51 -28.72
N ASP A 66 1.16 -5.19 -28.69
CA ASP A 66 1.70 -4.43 -29.81
C ASP A 66 3.13 -4.88 -30.17
N TYR A 67 3.97 -5.14 -29.18
CA TYR A 67 5.33 -5.63 -29.38
C TYR A 67 5.36 -7.12 -29.80
N TYR A 68 4.57 -7.98 -29.19
CA TYR A 68 4.48 -9.38 -29.59
C TYR A 68 3.97 -9.54 -31.04
N ASN A 69 2.97 -8.73 -31.43
CA ASN A 69 2.44 -8.72 -32.80
C ASN A 69 3.44 -8.19 -33.82
N GLN A 70 4.44 -7.40 -33.42
CA GLN A 70 5.57 -7.04 -34.27
C GLN A 70 6.61 -8.18 -34.33
N ALA A 71 6.88 -8.88 -33.24
CA ALA A 71 7.83 -9.99 -33.21
C ALA A 71 7.39 -11.20 -34.02
N LEU A 72 6.09 -11.56 -33.94
CA LEU A 72 5.54 -12.79 -34.51
C LEU A 72 5.77 -12.94 -36.03
N PRO A 73 5.46 -11.95 -36.91
CA PRO A 73 5.72 -12.06 -38.34
C PRO A 73 7.21 -12.20 -38.67
N ILE A 74 8.10 -11.56 -37.91
CA ILE A 74 9.53 -11.66 -38.10
C ILE A 74 10.02 -13.09 -37.76
N ARG A 75 9.53 -13.69 -36.64
CA ARG A 75 9.81 -15.08 -36.29
C ARG A 75 9.43 -16.06 -37.42
N ARG A 76 8.24 -15.85 -38.02
CA ARG A 76 7.76 -16.63 -39.18
C ARG A 76 8.65 -16.45 -40.41
N GLU A 77 9.04 -15.21 -40.70
CA GLU A 77 9.93 -14.90 -41.83
C GLU A 77 11.30 -15.60 -41.71
N VAL A 78 11.88 -15.63 -40.53
CA VAL A 78 13.17 -16.30 -40.29
C VAL A 78 13.03 -17.80 -39.96
N SER A 79 11.81 -18.36 -40.00
CA SER A 79 11.52 -19.75 -39.68
C SER A 79 11.98 -20.17 -38.27
N ASP A 80 11.91 -19.25 -37.31
CA ASP A 80 12.22 -19.52 -35.92
C ASP A 80 10.99 -20.09 -35.20
N LEU A 81 10.75 -21.39 -35.38
CA LEU A 81 9.59 -22.10 -34.84
C LEU A 81 9.51 -22.02 -33.32
N SER A 82 10.64 -22.16 -32.61
CA SER A 82 10.67 -22.07 -31.15
C SER A 82 10.28 -20.68 -30.67
N GLY A 83 10.85 -19.63 -31.30
CA GLY A 83 10.49 -18.26 -31.00
C GLY A 83 9.04 -17.91 -31.38
N GLU A 84 8.52 -18.44 -32.50
CA GLU A 84 7.12 -18.30 -32.89
C GLU A 84 6.19 -18.87 -31.82
N ALA A 85 6.42 -20.11 -31.38
CA ALA A 85 5.62 -20.77 -30.35
C ALA A 85 5.67 -20.01 -29.02
N GLY A 86 6.86 -19.56 -28.60
CA GLY A 86 7.02 -18.74 -27.39
C GLY A 86 6.23 -17.42 -27.46
N THR A 87 6.31 -16.72 -28.60
CA THR A 87 5.58 -15.46 -28.79
C THR A 87 4.06 -15.69 -28.83
N LEU A 88 3.58 -16.76 -29.48
CA LEU A 88 2.15 -17.13 -29.47
C LEU A 88 1.67 -17.46 -28.04
N ASN A 89 2.47 -18.19 -27.26
CA ASN A 89 2.14 -18.51 -25.88
C ASN A 89 2.05 -17.24 -25.01
N ASN A 90 2.98 -16.29 -25.19
CA ASN A 90 2.95 -15.02 -24.47
C ASN A 90 1.73 -14.17 -24.84
N ILE A 91 1.37 -14.10 -26.12
CA ILE A 91 0.12 -13.43 -26.57
C ILE A 91 -1.10 -14.09 -25.90
N GLY A 92 -1.14 -15.42 -25.86
CA GLY A 92 -2.20 -16.17 -25.18
C GLY A 92 -2.30 -15.79 -23.69
N ALA A 93 -1.18 -15.67 -22.98
CA ALA A 93 -1.14 -15.29 -21.58
C ALA A 93 -1.66 -13.86 -21.35
N VAL A 94 -1.33 -12.92 -22.22
CA VAL A 94 -1.89 -11.56 -22.14
C VAL A 94 -3.41 -11.56 -22.34
N TYR A 95 -3.92 -12.31 -23.33
CA TYR A 95 -5.38 -12.42 -23.53
C TYR A 95 -6.10 -13.06 -22.35
N ASP A 96 -5.49 -14.05 -21.70
CA ASP A 96 -6.03 -14.63 -20.45
C ASP A 96 -6.08 -13.59 -19.33
N THR A 97 -5.00 -12.85 -19.14
CA THR A 97 -4.89 -11.79 -18.12
C THR A 97 -5.94 -10.69 -18.28
N ILE A 98 -6.27 -10.31 -19.53
CA ILE A 98 -7.31 -9.28 -19.80
C ILE A 98 -8.74 -9.86 -19.91
N GLY A 99 -8.93 -11.12 -19.51
CA GLY A 99 -10.25 -11.76 -19.45
C GLY A 99 -10.84 -12.11 -20.82
N GLN A 100 -10.00 -12.44 -21.81
CA GLN A 100 -10.42 -12.87 -23.14
C GLN A 100 -10.05 -14.34 -23.38
N PRO A 101 -10.67 -15.29 -22.67
CA PRO A 101 -10.25 -16.70 -22.62
C PRO A 101 -10.30 -17.41 -23.97
N GLN A 102 -11.24 -17.06 -24.84
CA GLN A 102 -11.34 -17.68 -26.16
C GLN A 102 -10.14 -17.32 -27.03
N GLN A 103 -9.71 -16.05 -27.01
CA GLN A 103 -8.50 -15.63 -27.74
C GLN A 103 -7.24 -16.25 -27.15
N ALA A 104 -7.16 -16.36 -25.81
CA ALA A 104 -6.08 -17.07 -25.17
C ALA A 104 -5.95 -18.52 -25.68
N LEU A 105 -7.07 -19.26 -25.70
CA LEU A 105 -7.10 -20.64 -26.23
C LEU A 105 -6.70 -20.71 -27.70
N ASP A 106 -7.13 -19.77 -28.53
CA ASP A 106 -6.78 -19.74 -29.94
C ASP A 106 -5.27 -19.60 -30.17
N TYR A 107 -4.59 -18.79 -29.36
CA TYR A 107 -3.14 -18.63 -29.45
C TYR A 107 -2.38 -19.80 -28.84
N TYR A 108 -2.80 -20.32 -27.70
CA TYR A 108 -2.20 -21.52 -27.12
C TYR A 108 -2.32 -22.75 -28.02
N ASN A 109 -3.47 -22.94 -28.67
CA ASN A 109 -3.69 -24.03 -29.62
C ASN A 109 -2.87 -23.89 -30.92
N GLN A 110 -2.36 -22.68 -31.24
CA GLN A 110 -1.39 -22.48 -32.30
C GLN A 110 0.03 -22.80 -31.79
N ALA A 111 0.39 -22.41 -30.56
CA ALA A 111 1.72 -22.62 -29.98
C ALA A 111 2.01 -24.11 -29.71
N LEU A 112 1.05 -24.84 -29.15
CA LEU A 112 1.23 -26.22 -28.70
C LEU A 112 1.78 -27.16 -29.76
N PRO A 113 1.20 -27.29 -31.00
CA PRO A 113 1.74 -28.16 -32.02
C PRO A 113 3.15 -27.79 -32.50
N ILE A 114 3.49 -26.48 -32.45
CA ILE A 114 4.82 -26.03 -32.83
C ILE A 114 5.85 -26.46 -31.77
N PHE A 115 5.57 -26.29 -30.48
CA PHE A 115 6.43 -26.81 -29.41
C PHE A 115 6.61 -28.34 -29.50
N GLN A 116 5.54 -29.08 -29.87
CA GLN A 116 5.61 -30.53 -30.09
C GLN A 116 6.51 -30.88 -31.27
N GLU A 117 6.40 -30.11 -32.38
CA GLU A 117 7.22 -30.34 -33.60
C GLU A 117 8.71 -30.10 -33.32
N VAL A 118 9.04 -29.04 -32.57
CA VAL A 118 10.45 -28.74 -32.25
C VAL A 118 10.99 -29.55 -31.08
N GLY A 119 10.14 -30.36 -30.42
CA GLY A 119 10.54 -31.21 -29.29
C GLY A 119 10.80 -30.42 -27.99
N ASP A 120 10.27 -29.23 -27.83
CA ASP A 120 10.36 -28.42 -26.61
C ASP A 120 9.34 -28.88 -25.57
N LEU A 121 9.69 -29.90 -24.80
CA LEU A 121 8.84 -30.48 -23.76
C LEU A 121 8.44 -29.44 -22.68
N SER A 122 9.34 -28.50 -22.35
CA SER A 122 9.05 -27.44 -21.36
C SER A 122 7.98 -26.49 -21.89
N GLY A 123 8.08 -26.06 -23.16
CA GLY A 123 7.08 -25.28 -23.85
C GLY A 123 5.73 -26.00 -23.95
N VAL A 124 5.75 -27.30 -24.27
CA VAL A 124 4.54 -28.15 -24.30
C VAL A 124 3.86 -28.15 -22.94
N ALA A 125 4.59 -28.43 -21.85
CA ALA A 125 4.01 -28.51 -20.51
C ALA A 125 3.46 -27.15 -20.04
N THR A 126 4.16 -26.06 -20.34
CA THR A 126 3.72 -24.70 -20.01
C THR A 126 2.41 -24.35 -20.74
N THR A 127 2.35 -24.63 -22.06
CA THR A 127 1.17 -24.34 -22.85
C THR A 127 -0.04 -25.18 -22.42
N LEU A 128 0.16 -26.49 -22.15
CA LEU A 128 -0.89 -27.36 -21.61
C LEU A 128 -1.42 -26.86 -20.26
N ASN A 129 -0.52 -26.44 -19.36
CA ASN A 129 -0.92 -25.88 -18.07
C ASN A 129 -1.74 -24.58 -18.25
N ASN A 130 -1.33 -23.68 -19.15
CA ASN A 130 -2.04 -22.46 -19.44
C ASN A 130 -3.42 -22.73 -20.04
N ILE A 131 -3.53 -23.65 -20.98
CA ILE A 131 -4.85 -24.10 -21.53
C ILE A 131 -5.72 -24.64 -20.39
N GLY A 132 -5.16 -25.46 -19.50
CA GLY A 132 -5.88 -25.98 -18.33
C GLY A 132 -6.40 -24.87 -17.43
N ALA A 133 -5.59 -23.85 -17.15
CA ALA A 133 -5.99 -22.68 -16.34
C ALA A 133 -7.13 -21.89 -16.99
N VAL A 134 -7.09 -21.68 -18.31
CA VAL A 134 -8.21 -21.03 -19.03
C VAL A 134 -9.50 -21.85 -18.93
N TYR A 135 -9.43 -23.18 -19.10
CA TYR A 135 -10.62 -24.03 -18.96
C TYR A 135 -11.20 -24.02 -17.54
N ASP A 136 -10.36 -23.92 -16.52
CA ASP A 136 -10.78 -23.72 -15.13
C ASP A 136 -11.52 -22.38 -14.97
N THR A 137 -10.91 -21.29 -15.46
CA THR A 137 -11.49 -19.94 -15.40
C THR A 137 -12.87 -19.84 -16.06
N ILE A 138 -13.08 -20.56 -17.18
CA ILE A 138 -14.39 -20.57 -17.88
C ILE A 138 -15.36 -21.64 -17.35
N GLY A 139 -15.04 -22.27 -16.20
CA GLY A 139 -15.91 -23.21 -15.53
C GLY A 139 -16.03 -24.58 -16.22
N GLN A 140 -14.96 -25.05 -16.85
CA GLN A 140 -14.87 -26.36 -17.51
C GLN A 140 -13.85 -27.26 -16.79
N PRO A 141 -14.11 -27.68 -15.54
CA PRO A 141 -13.15 -28.32 -14.67
C PRO A 141 -12.60 -29.65 -15.19
N GLN A 142 -13.43 -30.44 -15.92
CA GLN A 142 -12.96 -31.70 -16.47
C GLN A 142 -11.91 -31.49 -17.55
N GLN A 143 -12.10 -30.51 -18.42
CA GLN A 143 -11.12 -30.17 -19.47
C GLN A 143 -9.84 -29.60 -18.83
N ALA A 144 -9.97 -28.76 -17.79
CA ALA A 144 -8.85 -28.26 -17.04
C ALA A 144 -8.00 -29.41 -16.49
N LEU A 145 -8.62 -30.39 -15.80
CA LEU A 145 -7.95 -31.56 -15.28
C LEU A 145 -7.28 -32.41 -16.37
N ASP A 146 -7.93 -32.58 -17.55
CA ASP A 146 -7.37 -33.34 -18.65
C ASP A 146 -6.06 -32.70 -19.17
N TYR A 147 -6.00 -31.36 -19.26
CA TYR A 147 -4.79 -30.65 -19.68
C TYR A 147 -3.69 -30.65 -18.60
N PHE A 148 -4.05 -30.39 -17.34
CA PHE A 148 -3.08 -30.44 -16.23
C PHE A 148 -2.47 -31.87 -16.08
N ASN A 149 -3.29 -32.92 -16.23
CA ASN A 149 -2.81 -34.30 -16.17
C ASN A 149 -1.91 -34.66 -17.37
N GLN A 150 -2.00 -33.99 -18.50
CA GLN A 150 -1.04 -34.09 -19.59
C GLN A 150 0.26 -33.32 -19.30
N ALA A 151 0.19 -32.14 -18.68
CA ALA A 151 1.34 -31.31 -18.34
C ALA A 151 2.23 -31.97 -17.25
N LEU A 152 1.60 -32.51 -16.20
CA LEU A 152 2.30 -32.97 -15.00
C LEU A 152 3.40 -34.04 -15.28
N PRO A 153 3.19 -35.14 -16.05
CA PRO A 153 4.24 -36.09 -16.34
C PRO A 153 5.39 -35.47 -17.15
N ILE A 154 5.12 -34.52 -18.02
CA ILE A 154 6.14 -33.82 -18.81
C ILE A 154 7.02 -32.96 -17.90
N ARG A 155 6.41 -32.20 -16.93
CA ARG A 155 7.17 -31.44 -15.95
C ARG A 155 8.14 -32.32 -15.16
N ARG A 156 7.69 -33.53 -14.77
CA ARG A 156 8.53 -34.53 -14.07
C ARG A 156 9.66 -35.06 -14.96
N GLU A 157 9.38 -35.28 -16.24
CA GLU A 157 10.36 -35.77 -17.21
C GLU A 157 11.52 -34.78 -17.43
N VAL A 158 11.22 -33.50 -17.39
CA VAL A 158 12.20 -32.43 -17.61
C VAL A 158 12.77 -31.81 -16.30
N ASP A 159 12.50 -32.43 -15.16
CA ASP A 159 12.93 -31.98 -13.82
C ASP A 159 12.49 -30.50 -13.50
N ASP A 160 11.34 -30.08 -14.04
CA ASP A 160 10.77 -28.77 -13.76
C ASP A 160 9.94 -28.82 -12.46
N PHE A 161 10.62 -28.81 -11.34
CA PHE A 161 10.01 -28.91 -10.01
C PHE A 161 9.05 -27.74 -9.71
N SER A 162 9.39 -26.51 -10.13
CA SER A 162 8.52 -25.34 -9.92
C SER A 162 7.22 -25.47 -10.72
N GLY A 163 7.34 -25.88 -11.99
CA GLY A 163 6.17 -26.14 -12.85
C GLY A 163 5.35 -27.36 -12.37
N GLU A 164 6.00 -28.42 -11.86
CA GLU A 164 5.30 -29.55 -11.25
C GLU A 164 4.44 -29.10 -10.07
N ALA A 165 5.03 -28.35 -9.12
CA ALA A 165 4.30 -27.85 -7.95
C ALA A 165 3.16 -26.88 -8.34
N ALA A 166 3.38 -26.01 -9.33
CA ALA A 166 2.34 -25.13 -9.85
C ALA A 166 1.18 -25.91 -10.49
N THR A 167 1.48 -26.95 -11.30
CA THR A 167 0.46 -27.79 -11.92
C THR A 167 -0.32 -28.59 -10.86
N LEU A 168 0.35 -29.14 -9.84
CA LEU A 168 -0.31 -29.82 -8.72
C LEU A 168 -1.23 -28.88 -7.94
N ASN A 169 -0.78 -27.64 -7.69
CA ASN A 169 -1.60 -26.62 -7.03
C ASN A 169 -2.83 -26.27 -7.87
N ASN A 170 -2.69 -26.13 -9.18
CA ASN A 170 -3.83 -25.86 -10.09
C ASN A 170 -4.82 -27.02 -10.10
N ILE A 171 -4.36 -28.26 -10.14
CA ILE A 171 -5.24 -29.44 -10.00
C ILE A 171 -6.00 -29.39 -8.68
N GLY A 172 -5.30 -29.04 -7.58
CA GLY A 172 -5.91 -28.86 -6.26
C GLY A 172 -7.00 -27.80 -6.26
N LEU A 173 -6.81 -26.68 -6.96
CA LEU A 173 -7.83 -25.62 -7.10
C LEU A 173 -9.07 -26.13 -7.84
N VAL A 174 -8.90 -26.84 -8.96
CA VAL A 174 -10.04 -27.43 -9.69
C VAL A 174 -10.83 -28.39 -8.79
N TYR A 175 -10.14 -29.27 -8.03
CA TYR A 175 -10.83 -30.16 -7.09
C TYR A 175 -11.56 -29.42 -5.98
N ASN A 176 -11.00 -28.31 -5.49
CA ASN A 176 -11.67 -27.45 -4.54
C ASN A 176 -12.94 -26.84 -5.13
N ASP A 177 -12.88 -26.33 -6.35
CA ASP A 177 -13.99 -25.65 -7.02
C ASP A 177 -15.17 -26.59 -7.37
N ILE A 178 -14.87 -27.88 -7.62
CA ILE A 178 -15.91 -28.90 -7.80
C ILE A 178 -16.32 -29.59 -6.48
N GLY A 179 -15.86 -29.10 -5.34
CA GLY A 179 -16.25 -29.58 -4.00
C GLY A 179 -15.60 -30.91 -3.58
N GLN A 180 -14.56 -31.38 -4.29
CA GLN A 180 -13.82 -32.58 -3.92
C GLN A 180 -12.66 -32.25 -2.96
N LEU A 181 -13.00 -31.77 -1.78
CA LEU A 181 -12.12 -31.09 -0.82
C LEU A 181 -10.96 -31.96 -0.35
N GLN A 182 -11.17 -33.26 -0.18
CA GLN A 182 -10.08 -34.17 0.22
C GLN A 182 -9.03 -34.34 -0.89
N GLN A 183 -9.46 -34.44 -2.15
CA GLN A 183 -8.55 -34.50 -3.29
C GLN A 183 -7.79 -33.19 -3.46
N ALA A 184 -8.45 -32.05 -3.23
CA ALA A 184 -7.79 -30.76 -3.22
C ALA A 184 -6.63 -30.73 -2.21
N LEU A 185 -6.88 -31.15 -0.96
CA LEU A 185 -5.84 -31.25 0.08
C LEU A 185 -4.71 -32.19 -0.31
N ASP A 186 -5.02 -33.33 -0.93
CA ASP A 186 -4.01 -34.30 -1.34
C ASP A 186 -3.05 -33.72 -2.39
N TYR A 187 -3.56 -32.91 -3.33
CA TYR A 187 -2.74 -32.25 -4.35
C TYR A 187 -1.97 -31.04 -3.77
N PHE A 188 -2.57 -30.22 -2.94
CA PHE A 188 -1.87 -29.12 -2.26
C PHE A 188 -0.75 -29.62 -1.36
N ASN A 189 -0.97 -30.73 -0.64
CA ASN A 189 0.05 -31.35 0.20
C ASN A 189 1.20 -32.01 -0.60
N GLN A 190 1.01 -32.32 -1.87
CA GLN A 190 2.07 -32.70 -2.78
C GLN A 190 2.84 -31.50 -3.30
N ALA A 191 2.15 -30.40 -3.64
CA ALA A 191 2.77 -29.18 -4.15
C ALA A 191 3.64 -28.46 -3.12
N LEU A 192 3.15 -28.37 -1.86
CA LEU A 192 3.77 -27.58 -0.80
C LEU A 192 5.24 -27.92 -0.53
N PRO A 193 5.64 -29.17 -0.32
CA PRO A 193 7.04 -29.51 -0.07
C PRO A 193 7.94 -29.22 -1.27
N ILE A 194 7.44 -29.37 -2.49
CA ILE A 194 8.21 -29.08 -3.70
C ILE A 194 8.52 -27.58 -3.77
N PHE A 195 7.51 -26.70 -3.57
CA PHE A 195 7.74 -25.25 -3.50
C PHE A 195 8.73 -24.86 -2.40
N GLN A 196 8.68 -25.54 -1.24
CA GLN A 196 9.63 -25.30 -0.14
C GLN A 196 11.06 -25.69 -0.53
N GLU A 197 11.24 -26.82 -1.23
CA GLU A 197 12.55 -27.31 -1.67
C GLU A 197 13.19 -26.41 -2.73
N VAL A 198 12.41 -25.89 -3.67
CA VAL A 198 12.91 -24.98 -4.72
C VAL A 198 12.96 -23.52 -4.28
N GLY A 199 12.60 -23.22 -3.03
CA GLY A 199 12.63 -21.84 -2.50
C GLY A 199 11.56 -20.90 -3.09
N GLU A 200 10.48 -21.44 -3.66
CA GLU A 200 9.40 -20.66 -4.27
C GLU A 200 8.41 -20.19 -3.20
N ARG A 201 8.78 -19.12 -2.48
CA ARG A 201 8.03 -18.63 -1.32
C ARG A 201 6.61 -18.18 -1.67
N SER A 202 6.41 -17.61 -2.87
CA SER A 202 5.08 -17.22 -3.36
C SER A 202 4.18 -18.43 -3.51
N GLY A 203 4.71 -19.52 -4.09
CA GLY A 203 4.03 -20.81 -4.21
C GLY A 203 3.68 -21.40 -2.85
N VAL A 204 4.64 -21.41 -1.90
CA VAL A 204 4.40 -21.85 -0.52
C VAL A 204 3.24 -21.08 0.12
N ALA A 205 3.29 -19.75 0.09
CA ALA A 205 2.26 -18.92 0.70
C ALA A 205 0.89 -19.08 0.03
N THR A 206 0.85 -19.25 -1.29
CA THR A 206 -0.40 -19.48 -2.03
C THR A 206 -1.00 -20.85 -1.71
N THR A 207 -0.18 -21.91 -1.70
CA THR A 207 -0.63 -23.26 -1.37
C THR A 207 -1.12 -23.36 0.07
N LEU A 208 -0.42 -22.74 1.05
CA LEU A 208 -0.88 -22.67 2.44
C LEU A 208 -2.22 -21.92 2.57
N ASN A 209 -2.41 -20.83 1.81
CA ASN A 209 -3.69 -20.12 1.78
C ASN A 209 -4.82 -21.02 1.24
N ASN A 210 -4.56 -21.77 0.17
CA ASN A 210 -5.54 -22.68 -0.43
C ASN A 210 -5.89 -23.83 0.52
N ILE A 211 -4.88 -24.42 1.18
CA ILE A 211 -5.08 -25.41 2.25
C ILE A 211 -5.93 -24.83 3.38
N GLY A 212 -5.64 -23.59 3.79
CA GLY A 212 -6.41 -22.88 4.80
C GLY A 212 -7.86 -22.69 4.43
N ALA A 213 -8.15 -22.29 3.17
CA ALA A 213 -9.50 -22.13 2.66
C ALA A 213 -10.28 -23.47 2.63
N VAL A 214 -9.63 -24.57 2.22
CA VAL A 214 -10.26 -25.90 2.26
C VAL A 214 -10.57 -26.32 3.71
N TYR A 215 -9.64 -26.11 4.66
CA TYR A 215 -9.92 -26.42 6.07
C TYR A 215 -11.04 -25.58 6.66
N ASP A 216 -11.21 -24.35 6.23
CA ASP A 216 -12.36 -23.52 6.64
C ASP A 216 -13.68 -24.13 6.11
N THR A 217 -13.71 -24.50 4.82
CA THR A 217 -14.88 -25.10 4.18
C THR A 217 -15.30 -26.44 4.83
N ILE A 218 -14.34 -27.24 5.31
CA ILE A 218 -14.65 -28.52 6.03
C ILE A 218 -14.81 -28.36 7.55
N GLU A 219 -15.01 -27.13 7.99
CA GLU A 219 -15.26 -26.78 9.40
C GLU A 219 -14.12 -27.19 10.35
N GLN A 220 -12.87 -27.06 9.89
CA GLN A 220 -11.66 -27.29 10.68
C GLN A 220 -10.90 -25.97 10.94
N PRO A 221 -11.49 -25.03 11.72
CA PRO A 221 -10.99 -23.66 11.82
C PRO A 221 -9.57 -23.54 12.41
N GLN A 222 -9.14 -24.47 13.26
CA GLN A 222 -7.80 -24.43 13.85
C GLN A 222 -6.71 -24.69 12.79
N GLN A 223 -6.91 -25.66 11.89
CA GLN A 223 -6.02 -25.92 10.77
C GLN A 223 -6.06 -24.75 9.77
N ALA A 224 -7.26 -24.23 9.47
CA ALA A 224 -7.42 -23.05 8.62
C ALA A 224 -6.61 -21.85 9.15
N ILE A 225 -6.80 -21.49 10.41
CA ILE A 225 -6.08 -20.39 11.09
C ILE A 225 -4.56 -20.62 11.06
N SER A 226 -4.11 -21.85 11.32
CA SER A 226 -2.68 -22.16 11.34
C SER A 226 -2.03 -21.95 9.96
N ASN A 227 -2.66 -22.46 8.90
CA ASN A 227 -2.15 -22.33 7.53
C ASN A 227 -2.21 -20.88 7.04
N LEU A 228 -3.31 -20.16 7.28
CA LEU A 228 -3.44 -18.76 6.91
C LEU A 228 -2.41 -17.87 7.62
N LYS A 229 -2.14 -18.09 8.92
CA LYS A 229 -1.09 -17.37 9.64
C LYS A 229 0.29 -17.58 9.02
N GLN A 230 0.63 -18.82 8.69
CA GLN A 230 1.91 -19.13 8.01
C GLN A 230 1.99 -18.45 6.64
N ALA A 231 0.91 -18.49 5.84
CA ALA A 231 0.85 -17.82 4.55
C ALA A 231 1.06 -16.30 4.65
N ILE A 232 0.46 -15.66 5.67
CA ILE A 232 0.61 -14.22 5.92
C ILE A 232 2.03 -13.92 6.39
N THR A 233 2.59 -14.69 7.31
CA THR A 233 3.96 -14.50 7.81
C THR A 233 4.97 -14.56 6.65
N ILE A 234 4.88 -15.57 5.78
CA ILE A 234 5.73 -15.68 4.59
C ILE A 234 5.54 -14.48 3.66
N THR A 235 4.29 -14.02 3.47
CA THR A 235 3.99 -12.83 2.65
C THR A 235 4.66 -11.58 3.23
N LEU A 236 4.59 -11.37 4.54
CA LEU A 236 5.23 -10.24 5.22
C LEU A 236 6.76 -10.33 5.16
N GLU A 237 7.32 -11.53 5.29
CA GLU A 237 8.75 -11.77 5.11
C GLU A 237 9.21 -11.44 3.68
N MET A 238 8.45 -11.83 2.67
CA MET A 238 8.72 -11.47 1.28
C MET A 238 8.68 -9.94 1.09
N ARG A 239 7.64 -9.28 1.60
CA ARG A 239 7.47 -7.81 1.53
C ARG A 239 8.65 -7.07 2.15
N ARG A 240 9.11 -7.47 3.34
CA ARG A 240 10.23 -6.79 4.01
C ARG A 240 11.53 -6.87 3.21
N GLY A 241 11.69 -7.89 2.37
CA GLY A 241 12.86 -8.12 1.53
C GLY A 241 12.81 -7.52 0.12
N LEU A 242 11.69 -6.92 -0.31
CA LEU A 242 11.54 -6.40 -1.67
C LEU A 242 12.47 -5.23 -1.97
N LEU A 243 13.01 -5.23 -3.18
CA LEU A 243 13.67 -4.06 -3.77
C LEU A 243 12.63 -2.97 -4.06
N ARG A 244 13.09 -1.73 -4.20
CA ARG A 244 12.24 -0.55 -4.44
C ARG A 244 11.32 -0.74 -5.65
N GLU A 245 11.88 -1.21 -6.75
CA GLU A 245 11.19 -1.39 -8.03
C GLU A 245 10.02 -2.37 -7.94
N ASN A 246 10.15 -3.40 -7.09
CA ASN A 246 9.15 -4.45 -6.93
C ASN A 246 8.09 -4.13 -5.87
N ARG A 247 8.31 -3.11 -5.02
CA ARG A 247 7.39 -2.77 -3.93
C ARG A 247 6.05 -2.24 -4.43
N GLN A 248 6.06 -1.42 -5.48
CA GLN A 248 4.85 -0.81 -6.00
C GLN A 248 3.88 -1.87 -6.58
N SER A 249 4.38 -2.85 -7.32
CA SER A 249 3.56 -3.94 -7.84
C SER A 249 3.05 -4.85 -6.71
N PHE A 250 3.87 -5.12 -5.71
CA PHE A 250 3.49 -5.93 -4.55
C PHE A 250 2.42 -5.25 -3.68
N LEU A 251 2.49 -3.92 -3.51
CA LEU A 251 1.47 -3.13 -2.79
C LEU A 251 0.08 -3.20 -3.44
N ARG A 252 0.02 -3.45 -4.75
CA ARG A 252 -1.25 -3.68 -5.47
C ARG A 252 -1.85 -5.06 -5.16
N ASN A 253 -1.06 -6.01 -4.68
CA ASN A 253 -1.56 -7.33 -4.31
C ASN A 253 -2.51 -7.22 -3.12
N LYS A 254 -3.69 -7.82 -3.30
CA LYS A 254 -4.85 -7.70 -2.43
C LYS A 254 -4.55 -8.29 -1.03
N PRO A 255 -5.10 -7.68 0.02
CA PRO A 255 -4.99 -8.18 1.40
C PRO A 255 -5.83 -9.46 1.66
N GLY A 256 -6.14 -10.24 0.63
CA GLY A 256 -7.07 -11.36 0.69
C GLY A 256 -6.80 -12.33 1.83
N ARG A 257 -5.54 -12.71 2.04
CA ARG A 257 -5.16 -13.67 3.09
C ARG A 257 -5.47 -13.16 4.50
N VAL A 258 -5.17 -11.88 4.79
CA VAL A 258 -5.44 -11.29 6.10
C VAL A 258 -6.92 -11.04 6.29
N ILE A 259 -7.66 -10.70 5.23
CA ILE A 259 -9.13 -10.56 5.27
C ILE A 259 -9.78 -11.90 5.61
N THR A 260 -9.38 -12.99 4.94
CA THR A 260 -9.88 -14.35 5.22
C THR A 260 -9.59 -14.75 6.67
N LEU A 261 -8.35 -14.57 7.12
CA LEU A 261 -7.97 -14.86 8.51
C LEU A 261 -8.77 -14.01 9.51
N THR A 262 -8.94 -12.72 9.24
CA THR A 262 -9.69 -11.79 10.10
C THR A 262 -11.14 -12.23 10.18
N ASN A 263 -11.78 -12.53 9.05
CA ASN A 263 -13.17 -13.01 9.02
C ASN A 263 -13.32 -14.29 9.85
N LEU A 264 -12.44 -15.27 9.63
CA LEU A 264 -12.46 -16.55 10.34
C LEU A 264 -12.24 -16.38 11.85
N LEU A 265 -11.29 -15.56 12.28
CA LEU A 265 -11.05 -15.29 13.70
C LEU A 265 -12.25 -14.62 14.37
N ILE A 266 -12.92 -13.70 13.69
CA ILE A 266 -14.16 -13.07 14.19
C ILE A 266 -15.25 -14.14 14.35
N ASP A 267 -15.43 -15.02 13.37
CA ASP A 267 -16.45 -16.08 13.40
C ASP A 267 -16.16 -17.13 14.49
N GLN A 268 -14.87 -17.31 14.85
CA GLN A 268 -14.44 -18.13 15.99
C GLN A 268 -14.46 -17.38 17.33
N ASN A 269 -15.10 -16.19 17.41
CA ASN A 269 -15.18 -15.34 18.60
C ASN A 269 -13.80 -15.01 19.21
N GLN A 270 -12.82 -14.67 18.34
CA GLN A 270 -11.47 -14.26 18.71
C GLN A 270 -11.14 -12.87 18.14
N PRO A 271 -11.92 -11.82 18.50
CA PRO A 271 -11.77 -10.48 17.93
C PRO A 271 -10.41 -9.83 18.26
N GLU A 272 -9.83 -10.16 19.41
CA GLU A 272 -8.50 -9.68 19.82
C GLU A 272 -7.44 -10.16 18.81
N LYS A 273 -7.44 -11.45 18.50
CA LYS A 273 -6.49 -12.00 17.50
C LYS A 273 -6.76 -11.51 16.09
N ALA A 274 -8.02 -11.30 15.73
CA ALA A 274 -8.37 -10.71 14.46
C ALA A 274 -7.78 -9.29 14.32
N PHE A 275 -7.92 -8.49 15.38
CA PHE A 275 -7.34 -7.15 15.44
C PHE A 275 -5.81 -7.16 15.37
N GLU A 276 -5.13 -8.03 16.13
CA GLU A 276 -3.67 -8.17 16.10
C GLU A 276 -3.14 -8.34 14.65
N TRP A 277 -3.74 -9.24 13.89
CA TRP A 277 -3.31 -9.52 12.51
C TRP A 277 -3.62 -8.40 11.52
N ILE A 278 -4.79 -7.77 11.65
CA ILE A 278 -5.13 -6.64 10.77
C ILE A 278 -4.29 -5.40 11.08
N ASN A 279 -3.99 -5.16 12.36
CA ASN A 279 -3.11 -4.06 12.78
C ASN A 279 -1.67 -4.27 12.27
N LEU A 280 -1.13 -5.48 12.40
CA LEU A 280 0.18 -5.84 11.83
C LEU A 280 0.21 -5.59 10.32
N TYR A 281 -0.81 -6.03 9.59
CA TYR A 281 -0.87 -5.86 8.14
C TYR A 281 -0.94 -4.39 7.74
N SER A 282 -1.77 -3.59 8.42
CA SER A 282 -1.87 -2.14 8.19
C SER A 282 -0.56 -1.41 8.51
N THR A 283 0.14 -1.83 9.57
CA THR A 283 1.47 -1.32 9.91
C THR A 283 2.48 -1.66 8.80
N ALA A 284 2.45 -2.88 8.28
CA ALA A 284 3.31 -3.29 7.17
C ALA A 284 3.06 -2.47 5.90
N GLU A 285 1.80 -2.12 5.59
CA GLU A 285 1.49 -1.22 4.47
C GLU A 285 2.14 0.16 4.62
N LEU A 286 2.11 0.75 5.82
CA LEU A 286 2.76 2.03 6.10
C LEU A 286 4.28 1.91 6.04
N ALA A 287 4.84 0.81 6.55
CA ALA A 287 6.26 0.51 6.45
C ALA A 287 6.73 0.36 4.99
N ASP A 288 5.93 -0.28 4.14
CA ASP A 288 6.20 -0.37 2.69
C ASP A 288 6.18 1.01 2.02
N TYR A 289 5.23 1.88 2.40
CA TYR A 289 5.22 3.26 1.92
C TYR A 289 6.52 4.00 2.26
N THR A 290 7.03 3.87 3.50
CA THR A 290 8.32 4.49 3.88
C THR A 290 9.50 3.94 3.10
N ARG A 291 9.50 2.65 2.79
CA ARG A 291 10.54 2.01 1.96
C ARG A 291 10.45 2.40 0.50
N LEU A 292 9.24 2.58 -0.03
CA LEU A 292 9.03 3.01 -1.41
C LEU A 292 9.65 4.38 -1.68
N ILE A 293 9.61 5.29 -0.70
CA ILE A 293 10.20 6.62 -0.79
C ILE A 293 11.62 6.70 -0.21
N ASP A 294 12.25 5.57 0.12
CA ASP A 294 13.60 5.48 0.72
C ASP A 294 13.77 6.31 2.00
N ALA A 295 12.72 6.39 2.82
CA ALA A 295 12.76 7.11 4.08
C ALA A 295 13.80 6.51 5.02
N GLN A 296 14.61 7.37 5.63
CA GLN A 296 15.66 6.98 6.56
C GLN A 296 15.19 7.04 7.99
N VAL A 297 15.88 6.33 8.87
CA VAL A 297 15.63 6.38 10.33
C VAL A 297 16.58 7.36 11.00
N SER A 298 16.13 7.95 12.10
CA SER A 298 16.91 8.95 12.84
C SER A 298 18.17 8.37 13.50
N ASN A 299 18.15 7.10 13.89
CA ASN A 299 19.27 6.40 14.50
C ASN A 299 20.23 5.86 13.44
N THR A 300 21.42 6.44 13.33
CA THR A 300 22.44 6.06 12.34
C THR A 300 22.94 4.62 12.49
N LYS A 301 22.93 4.05 13.71
CA LYS A 301 23.33 2.65 13.94
C LYS A 301 22.22 1.70 13.45
N ALA A 302 20.97 2.04 13.74
CA ALA A 302 19.81 1.29 13.25
C ALA A 302 19.77 1.31 11.72
N GLN A 303 19.98 2.48 11.10
CA GLN A 303 20.04 2.61 9.63
C GLN A 303 21.15 1.73 9.05
N LYS A 304 22.35 1.78 9.62
CA LYS A 304 23.47 0.95 9.16
C LYS A 304 23.17 -0.55 9.25
N SER A 305 22.54 -1.00 10.34
CA SER A 305 22.15 -2.40 10.50
C SER A 305 21.09 -2.81 9.47
N LEU A 306 20.12 -1.93 9.20
CA LEU A 306 19.10 -2.14 8.18
C LEU A 306 19.72 -2.24 6.77
N ASP A 307 20.69 -1.35 6.46
CA ASP A 307 21.39 -1.36 5.16
C ASP A 307 22.19 -2.66 4.97
N GLN A 308 22.87 -3.15 6.02
CA GLN A 308 23.61 -4.41 5.99
C GLN A 308 22.67 -5.61 5.79
N TRP A 309 21.53 -5.61 6.48
CA TRP A 309 20.51 -6.63 6.31
C TRP A 309 19.92 -6.60 4.88
N ASN A 310 19.63 -5.43 4.32
CA ASN A 310 19.16 -5.29 2.93
C ASN A 310 20.14 -5.90 1.92
N GLN A 311 21.47 -5.71 2.12
CA GLN A 311 22.50 -6.33 1.25
C GLN A 311 22.46 -7.86 1.34
N LYS A 312 22.30 -8.44 2.54
CA LYS A 312 22.18 -9.90 2.69
C LYS A 312 20.89 -10.43 2.08
N ASN A 313 19.82 -9.69 2.19
CA ASN A 313 18.54 -10.06 1.57
C ASN A 313 18.63 -10.07 0.02
N GLN A 314 19.39 -9.14 -0.58
CA GLN A 314 19.70 -9.18 -2.01
C GLN A 314 20.52 -10.43 -2.38
N GLN A 315 21.50 -10.81 -1.55
CA GLN A 315 22.27 -12.06 -1.76
C GLN A 315 21.36 -13.29 -1.67
N LEU A 316 20.42 -13.30 -0.75
CA LEU A 316 19.42 -14.38 -0.62
C LEU A 316 18.58 -14.51 -1.89
N GLU A 317 18.18 -13.39 -2.49
CA GLU A 317 17.43 -13.38 -3.74
C GLU A 317 18.24 -13.98 -4.91
N ILE A 318 19.52 -13.63 -5.01
CA ILE A 318 20.43 -14.21 -6.02
C ILE A 318 20.57 -15.73 -5.82
N LEU A 319 20.73 -16.19 -4.57
CA LEU A 319 20.80 -17.62 -4.26
C LEU A 319 19.50 -18.34 -4.62
N ARG A 320 18.36 -17.73 -4.41
CA ARG A 320 17.04 -18.25 -4.79
C ARG A 320 16.94 -18.44 -6.31
N GLN A 321 17.31 -17.44 -7.09
CA GLN A 321 17.32 -17.53 -8.56
C GLN A 321 18.26 -18.63 -9.06
N GLN A 322 19.45 -18.77 -8.46
CA GLN A 322 20.38 -19.83 -8.79
C GLN A 322 19.84 -21.22 -8.43
N LEU A 323 19.11 -21.36 -7.34
CA LEU A 323 18.45 -22.61 -6.94
C LEU A 323 17.34 -22.97 -7.94
N GLN A 324 16.51 -22.02 -8.34
CA GLN A 324 15.43 -22.25 -9.30
C GLN A 324 15.96 -22.59 -10.70
N ALA A 325 17.03 -21.91 -11.16
CA ALA A 325 17.65 -22.18 -12.45
C ALA A 325 18.36 -23.54 -12.51
N ASN A 326 18.94 -24.01 -11.41
CA ASN A 326 19.72 -25.25 -11.33
C ASN A 326 19.51 -25.92 -9.96
N PHE A 327 18.38 -26.59 -9.79
CA PHE A 327 18.05 -27.26 -8.55
C PHE A 327 19.09 -28.33 -8.17
N SER A 328 19.46 -28.37 -6.89
CA SER A 328 20.13 -29.49 -6.24
C SER A 328 19.85 -29.44 -4.75
N GLU A 329 19.80 -30.60 -4.09
CA GLU A 329 19.59 -30.73 -2.64
C GLU A 329 20.61 -29.92 -1.84
N GLU A 330 21.86 -29.86 -2.29
CA GLU A 330 22.92 -29.08 -1.65
C GLU A 330 22.65 -27.59 -1.73
N ARG A 331 22.24 -27.05 -2.90
CA ARG A 331 21.85 -25.62 -3.05
C ARG A 331 20.59 -25.28 -2.26
N SER A 332 19.62 -26.19 -2.26
CA SER A 332 18.39 -26.02 -1.46
C SER A 332 18.73 -25.94 0.04
N ARG A 333 19.64 -26.77 0.53
CA ARG A 333 20.11 -26.71 1.91
C ARG A 333 20.81 -25.38 2.21
N GLN A 334 21.77 -24.96 1.36
CA GLN A 334 22.50 -23.71 1.51
C GLN A 334 21.57 -22.50 1.49
N PHE A 335 20.57 -22.50 0.60
CA PHE A 335 19.55 -21.46 0.55
C PHE A 335 18.77 -21.38 1.86
N ARG A 336 18.23 -22.50 2.36
CA ARG A 336 17.45 -22.52 3.62
C ARG A 336 18.28 -22.10 4.84
N GLU A 337 19.54 -22.52 4.91
CA GLU A 337 20.45 -22.11 5.99
C GLU A 337 20.71 -20.60 5.97
N PHE A 338 20.95 -20.04 4.79
CA PHE A 338 21.17 -18.60 4.64
C PHE A 338 19.89 -17.80 4.86
N GLU A 339 18.74 -18.28 4.40
CA GLU A 339 17.43 -17.68 4.66
C GLU A 339 17.13 -17.61 6.17
N ALA A 340 17.37 -18.70 6.90
CA ALA A 340 17.21 -18.70 8.35
C ALA A 340 18.11 -17.67 9.05
N GLN A 341 19.35 -17.49 8.59
CA GLN A 341 20.26 -16.47 9.12
C GLN A 341 19.76 -15.05 8.86
N VAL A 342 19.29 -14.76 7.64
CA VAL A 342 18.75 -13.45 7.26
C VAL A 342 17.50 -13.12 8.08
N ASN A 343 16.64 -14.10 8.30
CA ASN A 343 15.43 -13.94 9.12
C ASN A 343 15.77 -13.70 10.60
N GLN A 344 16.71 -14.48 11.16
CA GLN A 344 17.16 -14.28 12.54
C GLN A 344 17.78 -12.89 12.75
N GLU A 345 18.56 -12.40 11.80
CA GLU A 345 19.16 -11.07 11.87
C GLU A 345 18.09 -9.96 11.84
N ALA A 346 17.01 -10.12 11.06
CA ALA A 346 15.88 -9.20 11.08
C ALA A 346 15.23 -9.10 12.47
N GLU A 347 15.03 -10.25 13.14
CA GLU A 347 14.50 -10.29 14.51
C GLU A 347 15.45 -9.66 15.52
N ASP A 348 16.77 -9.87 15.37
CA ASP A 348 17.78 -9.28 16.24
C ASP A 348 17.81 -7.76 16.09
N ILE A 349 17.72 -7.25 14.86
CA ILE A 349 17.64 -5.81 14.57
C ILE A 349 16.37 -5.22 15.17
N SER A 350 15.22 -5.87 15.02
CA SER A 350 13.93 -5.43 15.58
C SER A 350 14.00 -5.33 17.12
N ARG A 351 14.61 -6.30 17.77
CA ARG A 351 14.80 -6.30 19.23
C ARG A 351 15.79 -5.22 19.71
N GLN A 352 16.86 -4.99 18.96
CA GLN A 352 17.89 -4.03 19.31
C GLN A 352 17.49 -2.57 19.04
N TYR A 353 16.68 -2.35 18.02
CA TYR A 353 16.28 -1.03 17.53
C TYR A 353 14.77 -0.94 17.34
N PRO A 354 13.99 -0.66 18.40
CA PRO A 354 12.53 -0.60 18.32
C PRO A 354 12.01 0.37 17.25
N GLU A 355 12.77 1.41 16.92
CA GLU A 355 12.42 2.38 15.87
C GLU A 355 12.40 1.81 14.44
N VAL A 356 12.98 0.64 14.22
CA VAL A 356 12.92 -0.08 12.94
C VAL A 356 12.13 -1.39 13.01
N ALA A 357 11.65 -1.77 14.19
CA ALA A 357 10.91 -3.01 14.40
C ALA A 357 9.74 -3.13 13.42
N GLU A 358 8.91 -2.09 13.31
CA GLU A 358 7.75 -2.05 12.40
C GLU A 358 8.10 -2.28 10.90
N LEU A 359 9.36 -2.04 10.50
CA LEU A 359 9.83 -2.33 9.15
C LEU A 359 10.14 -3.82 8.91
N LEU A 360 10.37 -4.57 9.97
CA LEU A 360 10.89 -5.94 9.93
C LEU A 360 9.95 -6.95 10.57
N GLU A 361 8.92 -6.52 11.30
CA GLU A 361 7.99 -7.40 12.01
C GLU A 361 7.14 -8.23 11.04
N THR A 362 6.97 -9.50 11.40
CA THR A 362 6.14 -10.48 10.68
C THR A 362 5.18 -11.21 11.62
N THR A 363 5.23 -10.86 12.91
CA THR A 363 4.34 -11.37 13.95
C THR A 363 3.65 -10.19 14.65
N PRO A 364 2.37 -10.33 14.98
CA PRO A 364 1.64 -9.24 15.62
C PRO A 364 2.16 -8.93 17.03
N ASP A 365 2.04 -7.65 17.42
CA ASP A 365 2.18 -7.22 18.80
C ASP A 365 1.09 -7.83 19.68
N ASP A 366 1.41 -7.95 20.96
CA ASP A 366 0.47 -8.39 21.99
C ASP A 366 -0.65 -7.37 22.18
N ILE A 367 -1.90 -7.83 22.13
CA ILE A 367 -3.08 -6.97 22.21
C ILE A 367 -3.17 -6.20 23.53
N GLU A 368 -2.75 -6.79 24.65
CA GLU A 368 -2.80 -6.12 25.96
C GLU A 368 -1.87 -4.89 25.97
N LYS A 369 -0.71 -4.98 25.31
CA LYS A 369 0.21 -3.85 25.17
C LYS A 369 -0.33 -2.79 24.21
N LEU A 370 -0.95 -3.20 23.11
CA LEU A 370 -1.60 -2.27 22.18
C LEU A 370 -2.74 -1.52 22.86
N GLN A 371 -3.62 -2.20 23.59
CA GLN A 371 -4.71 -1.56 24.32
C GLN A 371 -4.21 -0.64 25.43
N ALA A 372 -3.17 -1.04 26.18
CA ALA A 372 -2.56 -0.21 27.21
C ALA A 372 -2.01 1.13 26.66
N SER A 373 -1.70 1.19 25.37
CA SER A 373 -1.26 2.42 24.70
C SER A 373 -2.40 3.40 24.38
N ILE A 374 -3.66 2.97 24.43
CA ILE A 374 -4.83 3.82 24.16
C ILE A 374 -4.97 4.86 25.29
N PRO A 375 -5.04 6.17 24.97
CA PRO A 375 -5.23 7.20 25.99
C PRO A 375 -6.55 7.05 26.74
N ASP A 376 -6.56 7.39 28.01
CA ASP A 376 -7.75 7.28 28.87
C ASP A 376 -8.95 8.04 28.26
N GLY A 377 -10.14 7.45 28.40
CA GLY A 377 -11.39 8.00 27.88
C GLY A 377 -11.51 8.01 26.35
N THR A 378 -10.58 7.35 25.65
CA THR A 378 -10.63 7.21 24.19
C THR A 378 -11.30 5.91 23.79
N VAL A 379 -12.27 6.00 22.88
CA VAL A 379 -12.79 4.85 22.12
C VAL A 379 -12.15 4.85 20.73
N VAL A 380 -11.45 3.77 20.39
CA VAL A 380 -10.87 3.57 19.05
C VAL A 380 -11.86 2.78 18.21
N ILE A 381 -12.17 3.27 17.01
CA ILE A 381 -13.04 2.62 16.03
C ILE A 381 -12.22 2.32 14.80
N GLN A 382 -12.14 1.04 14.41
CA GLN A 382 -11.47 0.63 13.18
C GLN A 382 -12.46 -0.14 12.28
N PRO A 383 -13.01 0.51 11.26
CA PRO A 383 -13.74 -0.19 10.20
C PRO A 383 -12.77 -0.86 9.24
N VAL A 384 -12.98 -2.14 9.00
CA VAL A 384 -12.18 -2.97 8.09
C VAL A 384 -13.08 -3.53 7.00
N LEU A 385 -12.74 -3.31 5.75
CA LEU A 385 -13.49 -3.81 4.60
C LEU A 385 -13.14 -5.27 4.34
N LEU A 386 -14.06 -6.18 4.64
CA LEU A 386 -13.97 -7.62 4.32
C LEU A 386 -14.76 -7.86 3.02
N THR A 387 -14.24 -7.36 1.90
CA THR A 387 -14.97 -7.33 0.61
C THR A 387 -14.11 -7.86 -0.53
N ASN A 388 -14.78 -8.34 -1.58
CA ASN A 388 -14.14 -8.79 -2.84
C ASN A 388 -13.16 -9.97 -2.66
N ILE A 389 -13.40 -10.81 -1.68
CA ILE A 389 -12.65 -12.05 -1.45
C ILE A 389 -13.58 -13.24 -1.69
N LYS A 390 -13.14 -14.18 -2.53
CA LYS A 390 -13.89 -15.42 -2.83
C LYS A 390 -14.18 -16.13 -1.50
N ASP A 391 -15.38 -16.61 -1.35
CA ASP A 391 -15.87 -17.39 -0.20
C ASP A 391 -15.93 -16.61 1.14
N VAL A 392 -15.61 -15.32 1.17
CA VAL A 392 -15.80 -14.44 2.33
C VAL A 392 -17.02 -13.55 2.11
N PRO A 393 -18.04 -13.58 3.01
CA PRO A 393 -19.18 -12.67 2.90
C PRO A 393 -18.74 -11.21 2.94
N ASN A 394 -19.28 -10.40 2.02
CA ASN A 394 -18.97 -8.98 1.98
C ASN A 394 -19.52 -8.24 3.18
N ASN A 395 -18.65 -7.77 4.06
CA ASN A 395 -18.99 -7.05 5.29
C ASN A 395 -18.03 -5.89 5.54
N ILE A 396 -18.46 -4.95 6.35
CA ILE A 396 -17.57 -4.07 7.13
C ILE A 396 -17.46 -4.69 8.53
N ALA A 397 -16.26 -5.04 8.96
CA ALA A 397 -16.00 -5.42 10.36
C ALA A 397 -15.58 -4.17 11.14
N ILE A 398 -16.40 -3.71 12.07
CA ILE A 398 -16.14 -2.52 12.87
C ILE A 398 -15.62 -2.96 14.23
N PHE A 399 -14.33 -2.78 14.48
CA PHE A 399 -13.70 -3.03 15.77
C PHE A 399 -13.86 -1.83 16.69
N ILE A 400 -14.13 -2.10 17.95
CA ILE A 400 -14.23 -1.10 19.03
C ILE A 400 -13.23 -1.50 20.10
N LEU A 401 -12.32 -0.61 20.42
CA LEU A 401 -11.27 -0.81 21.41
C LEU A 401 -11.25 0.33 22.42
N THR A 402 -10.94 -0.04 23.65
CA THR A 402 -10.62 0.89 24.73
C THR A 402 -9.40 0.35 25.47
N LYS A 403 -8.83 1.13 26.36
CA LYS A 403 -7.66 0.74 27.15
C LYS A 403 -7.93 -0.53 28.00
N ASP A 404 -9.10 -0.63 28.61
CA ASP A 404 -9.36 -1.58 29.70
C ASP A 404 -10.53 -2.56 29.43
N GLN A 405 -11.20 -2.47 28.27
CA GLN A 405 -12.35 -3.34 27.97
C GLN A 405 -11.97 -4.35 26.88
N PRO A 406 -12.56 -5.54 26.87
CA PRO A 406 -12.41 -6.49 25.77
C PRO A 406 -12.77 -5.86 24.42
N ILE A 407 -12.05 -6.23 23.38
CA ILE A 407 -12.35 -5.79 22.01
C ILE A 407 -13.70 -6.36 21.59
N THR A 408 -14.52 -5.51 21.02
CA THR A 408 -15.76 -5.95 20.37
C THR A 408 -15.69 -5.68 18.88
N VAL A 409 -16.39 -6.49 18.09
CA VAL A 409 -16.47 -6.33 16.65
C VAL A 409 -17.90 -6.53 16.17
N LYS A 410 -18.31 -5.67 15.24
CA LYS A 410 -19.61 -5.76 14.58
C LYS A 410 -19.43 -5.95 13.09
N LYS A 411 -19.97 -7.03 12.52
CA LYS A 411 -20.05 -7.21 11.07
C LYS A 411 -21.31 -6.53 10.52
N VAL A 412 -21.14 -5.73 9.47
CA VAL A 412 -22.24 -5.05 8.76
C VAL A 412 -22.21 -5.50 7.32
N PRO A 413 -23.21 -6.23 6.82
CA PRO A 413 -23.28 -6.66 5.44
C PRO A 413 -23.31 -5.47 4.48
N VAL A 414 -22.54 -5.54 3.40
CA VAL A 414 -22.46 -4.49 2.38
C VAL A 414 -22.39 -5.06 0.96
N ASP A 415 -22.84 -4.26 0.02
CA ASP A 415 -22.59 -4.44 -1.40
C ASP A 415 -21.33 -3.62 -1.73
N PRO A 416 -20.21 -4.23 -2.16
CA PRO A 416 -18.95 -3.52 -2.37
C PRO A 416 -19.04 -2.39 -3.40
N ASP A 417 -19.75 -2.60 -4.50
CA ASP A 417 -19.86 -1.62 -5.58
C ASP A 417 -20.68 -0.40 -5.15
N LYS A 418 -21.76 -0.64 -4.38
CA LYS A 418 -22.56 0.44 -3.82
C LYS A 418 -21.80 1.22 -2.76
N LEU A 419 -21.02 0.52 -1.92
CA LEU A 419 -20.18 1.16 -0.92
C LEU A 419 -19.10 2.03 -1.57
N ASP A 420 -18.43 1.52 -2.60
CA ASP A 420 -17.43 2.25 -3.36
C ASP A 420 -18.02 3.52 -4.01
N THR A 421 -19.18 3.39 -4.65
CA THR A 421 -19.92 4.51 -5.22
C THR A 421 -20.30 5.52 -4.14
N LEU A 422 -20.82 5.07 -3.00
CA LEU A 422 -21.22 5.95 -1.90
C LEU A 422 -20.03 6.74 -1.32
N ILE A 423 -18.89 6.09 -1.14
CA ILE A 423 -17.65 6.74 -0.66
C ILE A 423 -17.16 7.79 -1.68
N THR A 424 -17.14 7.44 -2.96
CA THR A 424 -16.70 8.33 -4.04
C THR A 424 -17.62 9.54 -4.18
N ASP A 425 -18.95 9.32 -4.28
CA ASP A 425 -19.95 10.39 -4.33
C ASP A 425 -19.84 11.34 -3.12
N TYR A 426 -19.68 10.76 -1.92
CA TYR A 426 -19.60 11.58 -0.71
C TYR A 426 -18.34 12.44 -0.69
N ARG A 427 -17.21 11.88 -1.09
CA ARG A 427 -15.95 12.61 -1.22
C ARG A 427 -16.06 13.76 -2.22
N GLU A 428 -16.60 13.54 -3.40
CA GLU A 428 -16.81 14.56 -4.42
C GLU A 428 -17.72 15.69 -3.92
N ILE A 429 -18.82 15.34 -3.23
CA ILE A 429 -19.72 16.31 -2.61
C ILE A 429 -18.99 17.16 -1.58
N LEU A 430 -18.17 16.54 -0.71
CA LEU A 430 -17.43 17.28 0.32
C LEU A 430 -16.37 18.21 -0.27
N GLN A 431 -15.77 17.87 -1.40
CA GLN A 431 -14.76 18.69 -2.10
C GLN A 431 -15.34 19.81 -2.97
N ASN A 432 -16.65 19.81 -3.19
CA ASN A 432 -17.32 20.82 -4.00
C ASN A 432 -18.28 21.67 -3.15
N ARG A 433 -17.88 22.90 -2.84
CA ARG A 433 -18.65 23.84 -2.02
C ARG A 433 -20.08 24.18 -2.52
N TYR A 434 -20.35 23.90 -3.77
CA TYR A 434 -21.67 24.12 -4.40
C TYR A 434 -22.54 22.86 -4.44
N ALA A 435 -21.97 21.70 -4.10
CA ALA A 435 -22.71 20.45 -4.10
C ALA A 435 -23.75 20.42 -2.98
N THR A 436 -24.82 19.68 -3.23
CA THR A 436 -25.87 19.42 -2.25
C THR A 436 -25.95 17.92 -1.92
N GLY A 437 -26.69 17.56 -0.87
CA GLY A 437 -26.88 16.13 -0.53
C GLY A 437 -25.82 15.55 0.43
N PHE A 438 -24.89 16.35 0.94
CA PHE A 438 -23.88 15.88 1.89
C PHE A 438 -24.47 15.25 3.15
N ARG A 439 -25.65 15.74 3.64
CA ARG A 439 -26.34 15.14 4.79
C ARG A 439 -26.94 13.79 4.44
N ASP A 440 -27.45 13.61 3.22
CA ASP A 440 -28.05 12.34 2.79
C ASP A 440 -26.97 11.27 2.66
N ARG A 441 -25.89 11.55 1.91
CA ARG A 441 -24.78 10.60 1.77
C ARG A 441 -24.02 10.38 3.07
N GLY A 442 -23.82 11.44 3.86
CA GLY A 442 -23.25 11.35 5.21
C GLY A 442 -24.09 10.49 6.16
N SER A 443 -25.42 10.48 6.01
CA SER A 443 -26.31 9.61 6.80
C SER A 443 -26.22 8.14 6.35
N GLU A 444 -26.15 7.90 5.04
CA GLU A 444 -25.96 6.53 4.53
C GLU A 444 -24.67 5.91 5.07
N LEU A 445 -23.56 6.68 5.10
CA LEU A 445 -22.31 6.24 5.72
C LEU A 445 -22.40 6.13 7.24
N TYR A 446 -23.13 7.03 7.92
CA TYR A 446 -23.38 6.95 9.36
C TYR A 446 -24.10 5.63 9.71
N ASP A 447 -25.13 5.28 8.93
CA ASP A 447 -25.92 4.06 9.15
C ASP A 447 -25.11 2.78 8.92
N LEU A 448 -24.04 2.82 8.10
CA LEU A 448 -23.13 1.71 7.87
C LEU A 448 -21.99 1.63 8.89
N LEU A 449 -21.43 2.78 9.32
CA LEU A 449 -20.16 2.84 10.05
C LEU A 449 -20.34 3.12 11.55
N ILE A 450 -21.38 3.87 11.95
CA ILE A 450 -21.59 4.33 13.34
C ILE A 450 -22.85 3.75 13.95
N ARG A 451 -23.98 3.77 13.24
CA ARG A 451 -25.25 3.27 13.74
C ARG A 451 -25.17 1.85 14.35
N PRO A 452 -24.46 0.88 13.72
CA PRO A 452 -24.41 -0.48 14.24
C PRO A 452 -23.72 -0.63 15.60
N ILE A 453 -22.97 0.39 16.01
CA ILE A 453 -22.14 0.44 17.22
C ILE A 453 -22.50 1.61 18.15
N GLU A 454 -23.51 2.41 17.82
CA GLU A 454 -23.86 3.64 18.51
C GLU A 454 -24.16 3.41 19.99
N ASP A 455 -24.98 2.41 20.32
CA ASP A 455 -25.30 2.06 21.70
C ASP A 455 -24.05 1.67 22.52
N GLN A 456 -23.08 0.98 21.88
CA GLN A 456 -21.84 0.59 22.53
C GLN A 456 -20.96 1.81 22.80
N ILE A 457 -20.85 2.74 21.82
CA ILE A 457 -20.12 3.99 22.02
C ILE A 457 -20.72 4.77 23.18
N GLN A 458 -22.05 4.92 23.22
CA GLN A 458 -22.73 5.64 24.28
C GLN A 458 -22.52 5.00 25.66
N ALA A 459 -22.55 3.67 25.74
CA ALA A 459 -22.33 2.93 27.00
C ALA A 459 -20.90 3.07 27.55
N LEU A 460 -19.92 3.36 26.69
CA LEU A 460 -18.50 3.57 27.06
C LEU A 460 -18.22 5.01 27.54
N TYR A 461 -19.15 5.95 27.37
CA TYR A 461 -19.02 7.36 27.75
C TYR A 461 -17.68 7.99 27.34
N PRO A 462 -17.29 7.91 26.05
CA PRO A 462 -15.98 8.38 25.64
C PRO A 462 -15.84 9.91 25.75
N SER A 463 -14.67 10.36 26.18
CA SER A 463 -14.31 11.78 26.09
C SER A 463 -13.91 12.19 24.67
N LYS A 464 -13.51 11.22 23.84
CA LYS A 464 -13.13 11.39 22.42
C LYS A 464 -13.20 10.06 21.68
N ILE A 465 -13.31 10.14 20.35
CA ILE A 465 -13.25 9.00 19.44
C ILE A 465 -11.99 9.12 18.58
N ALA A 466 -11.23 8.03 18.48
CA ALA A 466 -10.13 7.91 17.55
C ALA A 466 -10.49 6.92 16.44
N ILE A 467 -10.24 7.30 15.19
CA ILE A 467 -10.57 6.48 14.00
C ILE A 467 -9.28 5.92 13.42
N ILE A 468 -9.24 4.61 13.16
CA ILE A 468 -8.21 3.97 12.32
C ILE A 468 -8.90 3.62 10.99
N ALA A 469 -8.87 4.55 10.05
CA ALA A 469 -9.48 4.33 8.73
C ALA A 469 -8.58 3.46 7.85
N THR A 470 -9.17 2.55 7.08
CA THR A 470 -8.46 1.66 6.13
C THR A 470 -8.99 1.85 4.70
N GLY A 471 -8.12 1.63 3.72
CA GLY A 471 -8.48 1.76 2.31
C GLY A 471 -9.13 3.10 1.99
N LYS A 472 -10.11 3.10 1.12
CA LYS A 472 -10.84 4.32 0.69
C LYS A 472 -11.54 5.09 1.83
N LEU A 473 -11.78 4.47 2.99
CA LEU A 473 -12.34 5.15 4.16
C LEU A 473 -11.41 6.22 4.75
N ARG A 474 -10.11 6.20 4.42
CA ARG A 474 -9.14 7.24 4.82
C ARG A 474 -9.48 8.64 4.30
N TYR A 475 -10.30 8.71 3.24
CA TYR A 475 -10.74 9.99 2.66
C TYR A 475 -12.00 10.57 3.29
N ILE A 476 -12.64 9.82 4.17
CA ILE A 476 -13.88 10.27 4.80
C ILE A 476 -13.52 10.96 6.12
N PRO A 477 -13.79 12.27 6.25
CA PRO A 477 -13.75 12.91 7.54
C PRO A 477 -14.95 12.44 8.37
N PHE A 478 -14.72 11.49 9.29
CA PHE A 478 -15.77 10.85 10.09
C PHE A 478 -16.57 11.86 10.91
N GLU A 479 -16.00 13.01 11.23
CA GLU A 479 -16.68 14.12 11.88
C GLU A 479 -17.88 14.65 11.10
N THR A 480 -17.94 14.44 9.78
CA THR A 480 -19.03 14.90 8.89
C THR A 480 -20.17 13.87 8.74
N LEU A 481 -20.03 12.68 9.33
CA LEU A 481 -21.08 11.68 9.30
C LEU A 481 -22.32 12.19 10.06
N TYR A 482 -23.51 12.10 9.42
CA TYR A 482 -24.70 12.79 9.86
C TYR A 482 -25.74 11.81 10.42
N ASN A 483 -26.15 12.01 11.68
CA ASN A 483 -27.23 11.25 12.30
C ASN A 483 -28.58 11.90 11.98
N ARG A 484 -29.41 11.24 11.15
CA ARG A 484 -30.73 11.75 10.76
C ARG A 484 -31.70 11.87 11.92
N ASP A 485 -31.59 11.00 12.93
CA ASP A 485 -32.54 10.94 14.05
C ASP A 485 -32.32 12.14 15.00
N THR A 486 -31.08 12.52 15.21
CA THR A 486 -30.71 13.65 16.07
C THR A 486 -30.55 14.97 15.31
N GLY A 487 -30.37 14.90 13.98
CA GLY A 487 -30.08 16.07 13.15
C GLY A 487 -28.67 16.64 13.33
N LYS A 488 -27.71 15.83 13.81
CA LYS A 488 -26.37 16.26 14.16
C LYS A 488 -25.29 15.55 13.33
N PHE A 489 -24.18 16.23 13.16
CA PHE A 489 -22.91 15.62 12.73
C PHE A 489 -22.20 14.93 13.91
N LEU A 490 -21.42 13.91 13.66
CA LEU A 490 -20.70 13.15 14.70
C LEU A 490 -19.78 14.03 15.56
N ILE A 491 -19.18 15.07 14.97
CA ILE A 491 -18.35 16.05 15.69
C ILE A 491 -19.12 16.86 16.74
N GLU A 492 -20.43 17.01 16.62
CA GLU A 492 -21.22 17.74 17.61
C GLU A 492 -21.32 16.99 18.92
N ASP A 493 -21.23 15.66 18.87
CA ASP A 493 -21.30 14.80 20.06
C ASP A 493 -19.91 14.47 20.63
N TYR A 494 -18.87 14.27 19.77
CA TYR A 494 -17.53 13.83 20.17
C TYR A 494 -16.41 14.59 19.47
N PRO A 495 -15.28 14.88 20.17
CA PRO A 495 -14.02 15.20 19.51
C PRO A 495 -13.54 13.97 18.71
N ILE A 496 -13.15 14.18 17.45
CA ILE A 496 -12.65 13.12 16.56
C ILE A 496 -11.19 13.37 16.25
N ASN A 497 -10.38 12.33 16.38
CA ASN A 497 -9.03 12.28 15.86
C ASN A 497 -8.76 10.95 15.14
N TYR A 498 -7.62 10.85 14.48
CA TYR A 498 -7.26 9.68 13.70
C TYR A 498 -5.97 9.07 14.23
N PHE A 499 -5.86 7.75 14.14
CA PHE A 499 -4.60 7.06 14.29
C PHE A 499 -4.23 6.41 12.97
N THR A 500 -2.94 6.41 12.64
CA THR A 500 -2.44 5.66 11.48
C THR A 500 -2.53 4.16 11.74
N ARG A 501 -2.27 3.74 12.98
CA ARG A 501 -2.33 2.38 13.54
C ARG A 501 -2.31 2.45 15.07
N LEU A 502 -2.49 1.30 15.72
CA LEU A 502 -2.06 1.16 17.12
C LEU A 502 -0.61 0.66 17.15
N SER A 503 0.23 1.30 17.95
CA SER A 503 1.62 0.94 18.15
C SER A 503 2.03 1.17 19.61
N VAL A 504 2.74 0.20 20.17
CA VAL A 504 3.25 0.29 21.54
C VAL A 504 4.22 1.46 21.69
N ASN A 505 4.97 1.79 20.65
CA ASN A 505 6.03 2.79 20.69
C ASN A 505 5.53 4.22 20.42
N SER A 506 4.53 4.41 19.55
CA SER A 506 4.07 5.74 19.15
C SER A 506 3.19 6.42 20.21
N LEU A 507 2.49 5.65 21.04
CA LEU A 507 1.55 6.17 22.04
C LEU A 507 2.16 6.28 23.45
N GLN A 508 3.27 5.56 23.75
CA GLN A 508 3.98 5.67 25.04
C GLN A 508 4.72 7.01 25.25
N LEU A 509 4.78 7.87 24.24
CA LEU A 509 5.36 9.22 24.37
C LEU A 509 4.46 10.18 25.16
N THR A 510 3.39 9.69 25.81
CA THR A 510 2.35 10.50 26.43
C THR A 510 2.36 10.59 27.95
N ASP A 511 3.16 9.78 28.65
CA ASP A 511 3.20 9.81 30.13
C ASP A 511 4.30 10.72 30.68
N THR A 512 4.23 12.01 30.37
CA THR A 512 4.76 13.01 31.28
C THR A 512 3.59 13.81 31.83
N GLU A 513 3.26 13.61 33.08
CA GLU A 513 2.32 14.41 33.89
C GLU A 513 2.63 15.93 33.91
N ASN A 514 3.62 16.34 33.15
CA ASN A 514 4.01 17.71 32.89
C ASN A 514 4.12 17.95 31.37
N SER A 515 2.98 17.95 30.65
CA SER A 515 2.96 18.67 29.39
C SER A 515 3.29 20.13 29.70
N PRO A 516 4.41 20.71 29.23
CA PRO A 516 4.64 22.12 29.37
C PRO A 516 3.41 22.79 28.75
N SER A 517 2.76 23.67 29.53
CA SER A 517 1.72 24.53 28.96
C SER A 517 2.26 25.07 27.64
N LEU A 518 1.48 25.00 26.55
CA LEU A 518 1.82 25.48 25.20
C LEU A 518 2.19 27.00 25.13
N GLN A 519 2.72 27.55 26.23
CA GLN A 519 3.21 28.94 26.35
C GLN A 519 4.50 29.20 25.54
N ILE A 520 5.06 28.18 24.89
CA ILE A 520 6.26 28.31 24.06
C ILE A 520 5.78 28.38 22.60
N GLY A 521 6.10 29.45 21.92
CA GLY A 521 5.66 29.79 20.57
C GLY A 521 5.76 28.71 19.50
N ALA A 522 5.26 29.00 18.31
CA ALA A 522 5.31 28.11 17.15
C ALA A 522 6.41 28.54 16.16
N LEU A 523 6.92 27.56 15.41
CA LEU A 523 7.65 27.81 14.17
C LEU A 523 6.66 27.89 13.02
N GLY A 524 6.58 29.03 12.34
CA GLY A 524 5.73 29.23 11.16
C GLY A 524 6.57 29.45 9.90
N LEU A 525 6.34 28.63 8.85
CA LEU A 525 6.92 28.85 7.53
C LEU A 525 5.78 28.86 6.49
N GLY A 526 5.73 29.90 5.65
CA GLY A 526 4.64 30.00 4.70
C GLY A 526 4.91 30.84 3.48
N ASN A 527 4.08 30.62 2.43
CA ASN A 527 4.11 31.33 1.16
C ASN A 527 5.53 31.50 0.60
N PRO A 528 6.27 30.41 0.36
CA PRO A 528 7.69 30.48 -0.03
C PRO A 528 7.93 31.18 -1.36
N ILE A 529 6.92 31.23 -2.24
CA ILE A 529 6.94 31.91 -3.54
C ILE A 529 5.76 32.86 -3.61
N PRO A 530 5.94 34.13 -3.20
CA PRO A 530 4.84 35.13 -3.14
C PRO A 530 4.48 35.73 -4.51
N GLU A 531 4.81 35.05 -5.58
CA GLU A 531 4.56 35.48 -6.97
C GLU A 531 3.43 34.64 -7.58
N GLU A 532 2.53 35.29 -8.34
CA GLU A 532 1.50 34.56 -9.08
C GLU A 532 2.09 33.67 -10.17
N PRO A 533 1.58 32.45 -10.39
CA PRO A 533 0.38 31.84 -9.79
C PRO A 533 0.65 31.04 -8.49
N TYR A 534 1.82 31.13 -7.89
CA TYR A 534 2.25 30.31 -6.74
C TYR A 534 1.97 30.96 -5.39
N ASN A 535 1.48 32.20 -5.41
CA ASN A 535 1.20 32.97 -4.22
C ASN A 535 0.08 32.35 -3.37
N LEU A 536 0.33 32.21 -2.07
CA LEU A 536 -0.60 31.70 -1.06
C LEU A 536 -0.92 32.80 -0.01
N PRO A 537 -1.76 33.79 -0.34
CA PRO A 537 -2.01 34.92 0.56
C PRO A 537 -2.70 34.53 1.86
N GLY A 538 -3.55 33.49 1.87
CA GLY A 538 -4.14 32.93 3.08
C GLY A 538 -3.10 32.27 3.99
N ALA A 539 -2.21 31.47 3.43
CA ALA A 539 -1.07 30.87 4.14
C ALA A 539 -0.15 31.93 4.77
N GLU A 540 0.10 33.03 4.03
CA GLU A 540 0.86 34.16 4.55
C GLU A 540 0.15 34.86 5.73
N ALA A 541 -1.16 35.05 5.65
CA ALA A 541 -1.94 35.64 6.72
C ALA A 541 -1.97 34.77 7.98
N GLU A 542 -2.12 33.47 7.83
CA GLU A 542 -2.05 32.50 8.94
C GLU A 542 -0.72 32.60 9.69
N ILE A 543 0.40 32.51 8.96
CA ILE A 543 1.73 32.55 9.56
C ILE A 543 2.02 33.90 10.22
N LYS A 544 1.63 35.03 9.58
CA LYS A 544 1.79 36.36 10.16
C LYS A 544 1.07 36.56 11.49
N ASN A 545 -0.05 35.88 11.68
CA ASN A 545 -0.85 36.01 12.90
C ASN A 545 -0.31 35.12 14.06
N LEU A 546 0.54 34.14 13.82
CA LEU A 546 1.06 33.21 14.85
C LEU A 546 1.67 33.91 16.06
N PRO A 547 2.54 34.95 15.94
CA PRO A 547 3.12 35.59 17.12
C PRO A 547 2.09 36.29 18.01
N ASN A 548 0.93 36.70 17.44
CA ASN A 548 -0.19 37.31 18.21
C ASN A 548 -0.97 36.23 18.99
N LEU A 549 -1.10 35.04 18.41
CA LEU A 549 -1.85 33.90 18.96
C LEU A 549 -1.01 33.09 19.94
N LEU A 550 0.26 32.87 19.62
CA LEU A 550 1.23 32.09 20.41
C LEU A 550 2.48 32.94 20.63
N PRO A 551 2.58 33.67 21.75
CA PRO A 551 3.74 34.49 22.06
C PRO A 551 5.04 33.68 22.08
N GLY A 552 6.11 34.22 21.48
CA GLY A 552 7.40 33.51 21.33
C GLY A 552 7.53 32.72 20.03
N SER A 553 6.57 32.84 19.11
CA SER A 553 6.66 32.24 17.78
C SER A 553 7.70 32.92 16.90
N GLU A 554 8.40 32.11 16.11
CA GLU A 554 9.29 32.54 15.04
C GLU A 554 8.62 32.26 13.69
N ILE A 555 8.59 33.26 12.80
CA ILE A 555 7.95 33.12 11.51
C ILE A 555 8.90 33.48 10.36
N TYR A 556 8.76 32.74 9.26
CA TYR A 556 9.53 32.93 8.04
C TYR A 556 8.59 32.88 6.82
N LEU A 557 8.62 33.92 6.00
CA LEU A 557 7.73 34.09 4.85
C LEU A 557 8.52 34.40 3.58
N GLY A 558 7.93 34.09 2.43
CA GLY A 558 8.55 34.33 1.12
C GLY A 558 9.93 33.70 1.05
N ASN A 559 10.91 34.44 0.55
CA ASN A 559 12.29 33.98 0.38
C ASN A 559 12.97 33.55 1.70
N ASP A 560 12.40 33.88 2.84
CA ASP A 560 12.90 33.47 4.15
C ASP A 560 12.37 32.09 4.61
N ALA A 561 11.33 31.55 3.97
CA ALA A 561 10.76 30.25 4.25
C ALA A 561 11.60 29.12 3.61
N THR A 562 12.79 28.84 4.16
CA THR A 562 13.79 27.93 3.59
C THR A 562 13.84 26.58 4.29
N VAL A 563 14.28 25.55 3.58
CA VAL A 563 14.55 24.20 4.12
C VAL A 563 15.62 24.26 5.21
N GLU A 564 16.65 25.11 5.05
CA GLU A 564 17.69 25.28 6.05
C GLU A 564 17.12 25.76 7.39
N ARG A 565 16.25 26.77 7.38
CA ARG A 565 15.59 27.28 8.59
C ARG A 565 14.65 26.23 9.19
N PHE A 566 13.88 25.53 8.36
CA PHE A 566 13.04 24.44 8.82
C PHE A 566 13.87 23.37 9.56
N LYS A 567 14.93 22.84 8.94
CA LYS A 567 15.82 21.85 9.55
C LYS A 567 16.47 22.33 10.86
N TYR A 568 16.86 23.63 10.90
CA TYR A 568 17.53 24.19 12.08
C TYR A 568 16.58 24.37 13.28
N HIS A 569 15.31 24.71 13.03
CA HIS A 569 14.35 25.03 14.07
C HIS A 569 13.40 23.88 14.44
N ALA A 570 13.22 22.88 13.57
CA ALA A 570 12.22 21.82 13.74
C ALA A 570 12.30 21.08 15.07
N SER A 571 13.51 20.87 15.64
CA SER A 571 13.69 20.19 16.93
C SER A 571 13.42 21.07 18.17
N ARG A 572 13.15 22.37 17.98
CA ARG A 572 13.10 23.36 19.08
C ARG A 572 11.69 23.77 19.47
N PHE A 573 10.76 23.76 18.50
CA PHE A 573 9.40 24.24 18.71
C PHE A 573 8.41 23.11 18.94
N PRO A 574 7.52 23.26 19.93
CA PRO A 574 6.45 22.30 20.19
C PRO A 574 5.37 22.35 19.11
N VAL A 575 5.18 23.46 18.44
CA VAL A 575 4.25 23.61 17.33
C VAL A 575 5.01 24.06 16.09
N ILE A 576 4.79 23.34 14.98
CA ILE A 576 5.34 23.71 13.68
C ILE A 576 4.18 23.84 12.70
N HIS A 577 4.10 24.98 12.02
CA HIS A 577 3.07 25.27 11.03
C HIS A 577 3.73 25.52 9.67
N LEU A 578 3.51 24.60 8.73
CA LEU A 578 3.98 24.67 7.36
C LEU A 578 2.79 25.00 6.44
N ALA A 579 2.75 26.22 5.95
CA ALA A 579 1.71 26.71 5.05
C ALA A 579 2.30 26.91 3.64
N THR A 580 2.46 25.81 2.91
CA THR A 580 3.19 25.75 1.63
C THR A 580 2.59 24.71 0.69
N HIS A 581 2.95 24.78 -0.59
CA HIS A 581 2.60 23.71 -1.54
C HIS A 581 3.28 22.40 -1.20
N GLY A 582 2.55 21.29 -1.41
CA GLY A 582 3.06 19.93 -1.28
C GLY A 582 2.67 19.06 -2.48
N CYS A 583 3.55 18.17 -2.91
CA CYS A 583 3.28 17.21 -3.96
C CYS A 583 3.39 15.78 -3.39
N PHE A 584 2.30 15.03 -3.46
CA PHE A 584 2.22 13.64 -2.96
C PHE A 584 1.73 12.65 -4.02
N GLU A 585 1.66 13.07 -5.28
CA GLU A 585 1.36 12.20 -6.42
C GLU A 585 2.60 11.38 -6.82
N SER A 586 2.38 10.12 -7.24
CA SER A 586 3.46 9.18 -7.59
C SER A 586 4.29 9.62 -8.81
N GLU A 587 3.72 10.45 -9.68
CA GLU A 587 4.37 10.95 -10.90
C GLU A 587 4.96 12.36 -10.74
N GLY A 588 4.81 12.95 -9.53
CA GLY A 588 5.14 14.33 -9.29
C GLY A 588 4.01 15.29 -9.69
N CYS A 589 4.15 16.55 -9.31
CA CYS A 589 3.16 17.58 -9.57
C CYS A 589 3.78 18.73 -10.35
N CYS A 590 2.99 19.33 -11.22
CA CYS A 590 3.33 20.57 -11.88
C CYS A 590 2.50 21.70 -11.27
N LEU A 591 3.16 22.72 -10.74
CA LEU A 591 2.50 23.95 -10.32
C LEU A 591 2.48 24.93 -11.51
N GLY A 592 1.26 25.42 -11.88
CA GLY A 592 0.98 26.30 -13.01
C GLY A 592 0.04 25.67 -14.04
N GLU A 593 -0.79 26.46 -14.72
CA GLU A 593 -1.70 25.99 -15.76
C GLU A 593 -0.94 25.62 -17.06
N GLU A 594 -1.34 24.54 -17.72
CA GLU A 594 -0.67 24.02 -18.92
C GLU A 594 -0.73 24.97 -20.14
N GLU A 595 -1.63 25.95 -20.18
CA GLU A 595 -1.90 26.77 -21.36
C GLU A 595 -1.25 28.18 -21.34
N ASP A 596 -0.69 28.65 -20.23
CA ASP A 596 -0.08 29.97 -20.12
C ASP A 596 1.45 29.96 -20.03
N CYS A 597 2.11 29.52 -21.12
CA CYS A 597 3.56 29.59 -21.28
C CYS A 597 4.06 31.00 -21.61
N ASN A 598 3.41 32.07 -21.16
CA ASN A 598 3.89 33.45 -21.35
C ASN A 598 4.87 33.87 -20.24
N GLY A 599 6.00 33.15 -20.12
CA GLY A 599 7.15 33.61 -19.33
C GLY A 599 7.11 33.32 -17.82
N VAL A 600 6.13 32.58 -17.31
CA VAL A 600 6.07 32.11 -15.92
C VAL A 600 6.90 30.82 -15.78
N ARG A 601 7.77 30.79 -14.80
CA ARG A 601 8.65 29.62 -14.53
C ARG A 601 7.82 28.47 -13.99
N ARG A 602 7.61 27.42 -14.79
CA ARG A 602 7.00 26.15 -14.35
C ARG A 602 7.82 25.57 -13.20
N ILE A 603 7.16 25.15 -12.12
CA ILE A 603 7.77 24.45 -11.00
C ILE A 603 7.33 22.98 -11.06
N ASP A 604 8.26 22.10 -11.48
CA ASP A 604 8.07 20.66 -11.42
C ASP A 604 8.50 20.19 -10.03
N MET A 605 7.56 19.61 -9.28
CA MET A 605 7.82 19.04 -7.96
C MET A 605 7.89 17.52 -8.05
N GLU A 606 8.96 16.96 -7.50
CA GLU A 606 9.06 15.51 -7.34
C GLU A 606 7.99 14.98 -6.35
N PRO A 607 7.64 13.70 -6.46
CA PRO A 607 6.76 13.06 -5.48
C PRO A 607 7.25 13.23 -4.06
N ASN A 608 6.31 13.33 -3.12
CA ASN A 608 6.60 13.39 -1.68
C ASN A 608 7.46 14.60 -1.26
N THR A 609 7.21 15.75 -1.84
CA THR A 609 7.94 16.99 -1.53
C THR A 609 7.04 18.09 -1.01
N LEU A 610 7.62 18.91 -0.12
CA LEU A 610 7.08 20.21 0.31
C LEU A 610 7.91 21.31 -0.31
N LEU A 611 7.27 22.36 -0.81
CA LEU A 611 7.94 23.48 -1.46
C LEU A 611 8.47 24.47 -0.42
N PHE A 612 9.75 24.85 -0.54
CA PHE A 612 10.38 25.93 0.22
C PHE A 612 11.05 26.92 -0.75
N ALA A 613 11.51 28.03 -0.25
CA ALA A 613 12.03 29.12 -1.08
C ALA A 613 13.39 28.79 -1.74
N ASP A 614 14.22 27.97 -1.07
CA ASP A 614 15.55 27.57 -1.52
C ASP A 614 15.53 26.26 -2.33
N GLU A 615 14.83 25.24 -1.83
CA GLU A 615 14.75 23.91 -2.47
C GLU A 615 13.46 23.18 -2.05
N PRO A 616 12.95 22.21 -2.82
CA PRO A 616 11.92 21.29 -2.35
C PRO A 616 12.45 20.38 -1.24
N PHE A 617 11.66 20.18 -0.18
CA PHE A 617 11.99 19.25 0.90
C PHE A 617 11.29 17.91 0.67
N ASN A 618 12.07 16.86 0.41
CA ASN A 618 11.52 15.51 0.34
C ASN A 618 11.24 14.98 1.76
N ILE A 619 9.96 14.62 2.02
CA ILE A 619 9.50 14.13 3.34
C ILE A 619 10.16 12.81 3.77
N ALA A 620 10.77 12.05 2.86
CA ALA A 620 11.61 10.89 3.22
C ALA A 620 12.74 11.26 4.19
N ASN A 621 13.17 12.52 4.19
CA ASN A 621 14.18 13.05 5.10
C ASN A 621 13.62 13.52 6.46
N ALA A 622 12.29 13.44 6.69
CA ALA A 622 11.65 13.94 7.91
C ALA A 622 12.25 13.32 9.19
N ALA A 623 12.57 12.03 9.18
CA ALA A 623 13.16 11.34 10.34
C ALA A 623 14.46 11.99 10.85
N ARG A 624 15.17 12.75 10.02
CA ARG A 624 16.40 13.46 10.40
C ARG A 624 16.15 14.79 11.12
N LEU A 625 14.91 15.27 11.16
CA LEU A 625 14.55 16.55 11.77
C LEU A 625 14.62 16.51 13.31
N GLY A 626 14.56 15.32 13.92
CA GLY A 626 14.66 15.14 15.37
C GLY A 626 13.50 15.80 16.13
N MET A 627 12.27 15.61 15.68
CA MET A 627 11.04 16.29 16.13
C MET A 627 10.49 15.78 17.47
N LYS A 628 11.32 15.22 18.36
CA LYS A 628 10.86 14.64 19.65
C LYS A 628 10.16 15.64 20.58
N ASN A 629 10.42 16.94 20.40
CA ASN A 629 9.77 18.01 21.15
C ASN A 629 8.53 18.57 20.46
N THR A 630 8.21 18.10 19.23
CA THR A 630 7.09 18.60 18.45
C THR A 630 5.79 17.92 18.92
N GLU A 631 4.95 18.69 19.58
CA GLU A 631 3.62 18.28 20.02
C GLU A 631 2.61 18.24 18.85
N LEU A 632 2.80 19.16 17.89
CA LEU A 632 1.90 19.32 16.75
C LEU A 632 2.64 19.85 15.53
N LEU A 633 2.54 19.14 14.42
CA LEU A 633 2.90 19.60 13.08
C LEU A 633 1.62 19.90 12.30
N ILE A 634 1.50 21.08 11.71
CA ILE A 634 0.37 21.49 10.86
C ILE A 634 0.85 21.65 9.43
N LEU A 635 0.15 21.01 8.51
CA LEU A 635 0.32 21.08 7.06
C LEU A 635 -0.94 21.70 6.47
N SER A 636 -1.00 23.05 6.38
CA SER A 636 -2.25 23.75 6.06
C SER A 636 -2.50 24.04 4.57
N ALA A 637 -1.48 23.98 3.75
CA ALA A 637 -1.58 24.30 2.32
C ALA A 637 -1.14 23.14 1.40
N CYS A 638 -1.28 21.92 1.84
CA CYS A 638 -0.96 20.77 0.99
C CYS A 638 -2.10 20.52 0.00
N GLN A 639 -1.84 20.70 -1.29
CA GLN A 639 -2.64 20.06 -2.34
C GLN A 639 -2.42 18.56 -2.24
N THR A 640 -3.09 17.90 -1.33
CA THR A 640 -3.31 16.46 -1.42
C THR A 640 -4.42 16.23 -2.45
N ALA A 641 -4.20 16.70 -3.69
CA ALA A 641 -5.05 16.39 -4.83
C ALA A 641 -4.85 14.93 -5.15
N LEU A 642 -5.67 14.12 -4.52
CA LEU A 642 -5.63 12.67 -4.61
C LEU A 642 -6.43 12.27 -5.84
N ARG A 643 -5.81 11.50 -6.72
CA ARG A 643 -6.46 10.93 -7.90
C ARG A 643 -7.65 10.04 -7.49
N GLU A 644 -8.62 9.88 -8.38
CA GLU A 644 -9.81 9.03 -8.18
C GLU A 644 -9.50 7.61 -7.74
N GLU A 645 -8.34 7.06 -8.13
CA GLU A 645 -7.91 5.68 -7.83
C GLU A 645 -7.07 5.51 -6.56
N SER A 646 -6.75 6.60 -5.83
CA SER A 646 -5.97 6.49 -4.60
C SER A 646 -6.81 5.93 -3.44
N ASP A 647 -6.16 5.23 -2.50
CA ASP A 647 -6.79 4.64 -1.31
C ASP A 647 -6.44 5.38 0.01
N GLY A 648 -5.89 6.59 -0.07
CA GLY A 648 -5.55 7.43 1.08
C GLY A 648 -4.29 7.02 1.84
N ARG A 649 -3.46 6.13 1.29
CA ARG A 649 -2.18 5.73 1.89
C ARG A 649 -1.24 6.91 2.05
N GLU A 650 -1.30 7.89 1.16
CA GLU A 650 -0.46 9.07 1.16
C GLU A 650 -0.64 9.88 2.44
N ILE A 651 -1.90 10.16 2.84
CA ILE A 651 -2.20 10.93 4.05
C ILE A 651 -1.69 10.19 5.30
N ALA A 652 -2.01 8.90 5.40
CA ALA A 652 -1.55 8.07 6.50
C ALA A 652 -0.02 7.92 6.49
N GLY A 653 0.60 7.79 5.32
CA GLY A 653 2.04 7.68 5.13
C GLY A 653 2.79 8.95 5.52
N ILE A 654 2.28 10.13 5.16
CA ILE A 654 2.86 11.42 5.57
C ILE A 654 2.82 11.55 7.09
N ALA A 655 1.66 11.31 7.70
CA ALA A 655 1.52 11.37 9.16
C ALA A 655 2.45 10.35 9.84
N TYR A 656 2.51 9.13 9.35
CA TYR A 656 3.40 8.08 9.85
C TYR A 656 4.88 8.47 9.80
N LEU A 657 5.34 9.14 8.73
CA LEU A 657 6.72 9.62 8.60
C LEU A 657 7.07 10.68 9.65
N PHE A 658 6.18 11.63 9.88
CA PHE A 658 6.41 12.67 10.89
C PHE A 658 6.25 12.14 12.32
N GLU A 659 5.35 11.19 12.57
CA GLU A 659 5.31 10.42 13.83
C GLU A 659 6.65 9.73 14.10
N ARG A 660 7.25 9.08 13.09
CA ARG A 660 8.57 8.46 13.20
C ARG A 660 9.70 9.47 13.38
N ALA A 661 9.54 10.70 12.91
CA ALA A 661 10.46 11.80 13.19
C ALA A 661 10.37 12.28 14.65
N GLY A 662 9.32 11.91 15.35
CA GLY A 662 9.05 12.23 16.76
C GLY A 662 7.90 13.18 17.01
N ALA A 663 7.19 13.66 15.97
CA ALA A 663 6.00 14.49 16.15
C ALA A 663 4.89 13.67 16.82
N LYS A 664 4.21 14.24 17.84
CA LYS A 664 3.17 13.54 18.60
C LYS A 664 1.81 13.60 17.88
N ALA A 665 1.59 14.65 17.10
CA ALA A 665 0.40 14.77 16.26
C ALA A 665 0.72 15.52 14.96
N VAL A 666 -0.02 15.19 13.92
CA VAL A 666 0.03 15.84 12.60
C VAL A 666 -1.39 16.29 12.24
N MET A 667 -1.56 17.57 11.90
CA MET A 667 -2.78 18.09 11.31
C MET A 667 -2.55 18.21 9.80
N ALA A 668 -3.39 17.57 9.00
CA ALA A 668 -3.29 17.56 7.55
C ALA A 668 -4.63 17.93 6.89
N SER A 669 -4.57 18.46 5.67
CA SER A 669 -5.75 18.79 4.87
C SER A 669 -6.10 17.63 3.94
N LEU A 670 -7.38 17.27 3.85
CA LEU A 670 -7.92 16.25 2.94
C LEU A 670 -8.19 16.76 1.52
N TRP A 671 -8.34 18.07 1.35
CA TRP A 671 -8.53 18.76 0.08
C TRP A 671 -8.08 20.20 0.16
N ASN A 672 -8.00 20.87 -0.97
CA ASN A 672 -7.65 22.29 -1.02
C ASN A 672 -8.77 23.11 -0.38
N ALA A 673 -8.52 23.63 0.82
CA ALA A 673 -9.46 24.45 1.56
C ALA A 673 -9.39 25.91 1.08
N GLU A 674 -10.52 26.63 1.21
CA GLU A 674 -10.57 28.06 0.88
C GLU A 674 -9.76 28.87 1.91
N ASP A 675 -8.87 29.73 1.44
CA ASP A 675 -7.90 30.47 2.25
C ASP A 675 -8.53 31.24 3.43
N GLU A 676 -9.66 31.94 3.20
CA GLU A 676 -10.31 32.75 4.23
C GLU A 676 -10.83 31.88 5.38
N THR A 677 -11.52 30.78 5.06
CA THR A 677 -12.10 29.88 6.05
C THR A 677 -11.01 29.08 6.79
N THR A 678 -9.94 28.70 6.10
CA THR A 678 -8.76 28.07 6.69
C THR A 678 -8.16 28.97 7.76
N SER A 679 -7.94 30.24 7.43
CA SER A 679 -7.42 31.26 8.37
C SER A 679 -8.32 31.46 9.60
N GLU A 680 -9.66 31.43 9.43
CA GLU A 680 -10.61 31.51 10.54
C GLU A 680 -10.52 30.31 11.46
N ILE A 681 -10.49 29.07 10.91
CA ILE A 681 -10.38 27.83 11.69
C ILE A 681 -9.05 27.79 12.44
N MET A 682 -7.94 28.11 11.79
CA MET A 682 -6.61 28.08 12.41
C MET A 682 -6.50 29.14 13.51
N THR A 683 -7.02 30.35 13.28
CA THR A 683 -7.05 31.41 14.32
C THR A 683 -7.81 30.94 15.55
N GLN A 684 -9.02 30.37 15.36
CA GLN A 684 -9.84 29.90 16.48
C GLN A 684 -9.19 28.68 17.17
N PHE A 685 -8.59 27.77 16.40
CA PHE A 685 -7.88 26.62 16.92
C PHE A 685 -6.74 27.04 17.87
N TYR A 686 -5.89 27.98 17.46
CA TYR A 686 -4.81 28.49 18.30
C TYR A 686 -5.30 29.26 19.54
N GLN A 687 -6.40 30.02 19.40
CA GLN A 687 -7.02 30.68 20.55
C GLN A 687 -7.52 29.66 21.58
N ASN A 688 -8.12 28.57 21.13
CA ASN A 688 -8.61 27.51 21.98
C ASN A 688 -7.45 26.74 22.67
N LEU A 689 -6.35 26.47 21.94
CA LEU A 689 -5.14 25.90 22.50
C LEU A 689 -4.53 26.80 23.60
N ASN A 690 -4.49 28.12 23.37
CA ASN A 690 -3.95 29.06 24.34
C ASN A 690 -4.84 29.19 25.60
N GLN A 691 -6.12 28.81 25.50
CA GLN A 691 -7.04 28.67 26.64
C GLN A 691 -6.86 27.34 27.39
N GLY A 692 -5.94 26.49 26.99
CA GLY A 692 -5.63 25.20 27.63
C GLY A 692 -6.51 24.04 27.18
N MET A 693 -7.23 24.15 26.06
CA MET A 693 -7.94 23.03 25.49
C MET A 693 -6.95 22.02 24.90
N SER A 694 -7.31 20.73 24.93
CA SER A 694 -6.57 19.70 24.19
C SER A 694 -6.63 19.97 22.67
N LYS A 695 -5.65 19.47 21.91
CA LYS A 695 -5.58 19.64 20.44
C LYS A 695 -6.87 19.20 19.74
N GLY A 696 -7.43 18.05 20.17
CA GLY A 696 -8.68 17.50 19.60
C GLY A 696 -9.89 18.40 19.90
N GLU A 697 -10.05 18.85 21.13
CA GLU A 697 -11.16 19.73 21.50
C GLU A 697 -11.01 21.14 20.92
N ALA A 698 -9.78 21.65 20.85
CA ALA A 698 -9.50 22.94 20.24
C ALA A 698 -9.91 22.98 18.76
N LEU A 699 -9.57 21.91 18.01
CA LEU A 699 -9.97 21.77 16.60
C LEU A 699 -11.48 21.58 16.47
N ARG A 700 -12.09 20.75 17.32
CA ARG A 700 -13.53 20.54 17.36
C ARG A 700 -14.27 21.87 17.54
N GLN A 701 -13.93 22.67 18.54
CA GLN A 701 -14.57 23.95 18.82
C GLN A 701 -14.38 24.96 17.67
N ALA A 702 -13.23 24.98 17.01
CA ALA A 702 -13.00 25.79 15.83
C ALA A 702 -13.93 25.40 14.67
N LYS A 703 -14.11 24.11 14.42
CA LYS A 703 -15.01 23.59 13.38
C LYS A 703 -16.48 23.83 13.70
N LEU A 704 -16.89 23.69 14.95
CA LEU A 704 -18.28 23.90 15.39
C LEU A 704 -18.75 25.33 15.16
N GLN A 705 -17.87 26.32 15.13
CA GLN A 705 -18.25 27.67 14.80
C GLN A 705 -18.69 27.85 13.34
N GLN A 706 -18.33 26.92 12.48
CA GLN A 706 -18.64 26.90 11.04
C GLN A 706 -19.66 25.80 10.68
N ILE A 707 -20.24 25.11 11.65
CA ILE A 707 -21.02 23.87 11.46
C ILE A 707 -22.27 24.07 10.57
N ASP A 708 -22.83 25.26 10.54
CA ASP A 708 -23.98 25.62 9.70
C ASP A 708 -23.64 25.77 8.22
N ARG A 709 -22.35 25.92 7.88
CA ARG A 709 -21.86 26.00 6.51
C ARG A 709 -21.70 24.59 5.91
N HIS A 710 -21.46 24.53 4.59
CA HIS A 710 -21.13 23.28 3.93
C HIS A 710 -19.86 22.65 4.54
N PRO A 711 -19.76 21.32 4.72
CA PRO A 711 -18.57 20.66 5.28
C PRO A 711 -17.26 20.97 4.54
N PHE A 712 -17.34 21.33 3.25
CA PHE A 712 -16.20 21.84 2.49
C PHE A 712 -15.36 22.86 3.28
N TYR A 713 -16.02 23.74 4.02
CA TYR A 713 -15.37 24.85 4.73
C TYR A 713 -14.76 24.44 6.07
N TRP A 714 -15.36 23.50 6.82
CA TRP A 714 -14.95 23.24 8.20
C TRP A 714 -14.31 21.85 8.40
N SER A 715 -14.41 20.94 7.45
CA SER A 715 -13.94 19.56 7.64
C SER A 715 -12.68 19.18 6.84
N PRO A 716 -11.95 20.09 6.11
CA PRO A 716 -10.78 19.68 5.38
C PRO A 716 -9.64 19.20 6.29
N PHE A 717 -9.52 19.72 7.50
CA PHE A 717 -8.44 19.39 8.41
C PHE A 717 -8.77 18.21 9.30
N ILE A 718 -7.89 17.22 9.33
CA ILE A 718 -7.95 16.10 10.27
C ILE A 718 -6.73 16.12 11.19
N LEU A 719 -6.94 15.73 12.45
CA LEU A 719 -5.86 15.57 13.44
C LEU A 719 -5.50 14.10 13.57
N ILE A 720 -4.25 13.75 13.27
CA ILE A 720 -3.72 12.39 13.29
C ILE A 720 -2.71 12.30 14.43
N GLY A 721 -2.80 11.25 15.26
CA GLY A 721 -1.93 11.04 16.42
C GLY A 721 -2.55 11.53 17.74
N ASN A 722 -1.71 11.95 18.68
CA ASN A 722 -2.14 12.34 20.02
C ASN A 722 -2.95 13.64 20.04
N ALA A 723 -4.23 13.55 20.35
CA ALA A 723 -5.15 14.69 20.43
C ALA A 723 -5.21 15.39 21.81
N GLN A 724 -4.39 14.95 22.80
CA GLN A 724 -4.29 15.57 24.11
C GLN A 724 -3.49 16.87 24.11
#